data_bb613d28f68ec7deb989ced83f1b7c6e
#
_entry.id   bb613d28f68ec7deb989ced83f1b7c6e
#
_cell.length_a   1.000
_cell.length_b   1.000
_cell.length_c   1.000
_cell.angle_alpha   90.00
_cell.angle_beta   90.00
_cell.angle_gamma   90.00
#
_symmetry.space_group_name_H-M   'P 1'
#
loop_
_entity.id
_entity.type
_entity.pdbx_description
1 polymer ?
#
loop_
_entity_poly.entity_id
_entity_poly.type
_entity_poly.pdbx_seq_one_letter_code
_entity_poly.pdbx_strand_id
1 'polypeptide(L)'
;MDKFKLVSKFNMTGDQPDAVEKLTKGILNGAKEQALLGVTGSGKTFTMANIIANLNRPTLILAHNKILAAQLCTEFREFFPNNAVEYFVSYYDYYQPEAYIPSTDTYIEKDSAINDEIDKLRHSATAALSERRDVIIVASVSCIYSLGDPIDYREMVLSLRPGMKKNRDDVLKKLSEIQYERNDINFIRNKFRVRGDVVEIFPAYSNELVFRVEFFGDEIERICQINALTGEITGILQHAVIFPASHYIVSRDKMEKATEDIENELEAQINLFNGEKKLLEAQRIEQRTKYDVELLREIGFCKGIENYSRVLSGRPEGSTPFTLMDYFPKDYLLFVDESHVTLPQVRGMYGGDRARKESLINYGFRLPSALDNRPLNFDEFYGKINQSVFVSATPGEFERSKCESIVEQVIRPTGLVDPEIIVKPIEGQIDDIVSEINVRVKKGERVLITTLTKKMAEDLSAYLDNMEIKIRYLHHDIDTIERMEIIRDLRLGEFDVLVGINLLREGLDIPEVSLVIILDADKEGFLRSETSLVQTIGRAARNSEGQVIMYADHVTPSMERAIKETNRRREIQTKYNKEHNIIPKTIVKKVSDIIEITSKEKSKDINIKRLSKIQQQQMIDKLTKEMKEAAKLLEFEHAAFLRDKIKQLKGEK
;
A
#
# COMPACT_ATOMS: atom_id res chain seq x y z
N MET A 1 8.73 -18.56 -22.47
CA MET A 1 8.07 -17.31 -22.05
C MET A 1 7.15 -17.63 -20.89
N ASP A 2 7.34 -16.96 -19.80
CA ASP A 2 6.51 -17.14 -18.62
C ASP A 2 5.10 -16.64 -18.95
N LYS A 3 4.11 -17.51 -18.75
CA LYS A 3 2.70 -17.20 -19.01
C LYS A 3 1.95 -17.15 -17.69
N PHE A 4 0.99 -16.23 -17.60
CA PHE A 4 0.05 -16.23 -16.50
C PHE A 4 -0.81 -17.48 -16.53
N LYS A 5 -0.85 -18.18 -15.40
CA LYS A 5 -1.66 -19.37 -15.20
C LYS A 5 -2.70 -19.11 -14.11
N LEU A 6 -3.89 -18.75 -14.54
CA LEU A 6 -5.01 -18.56 -13.62
C LEU A 6 -5.43 -19.90 -12.99
N VAL A 7 -5.48 -19.91 -11.65
CA VAL A 7 -5.98 -21.03 -10.85
C VAL A 7 -7.19 -20.53 -10.07
N SER A 8 -8.35 -21.10 -10.28
CA SER A 8 -9.57 -20.71 -9.57
C SER A 8 -10.48 -21.91 -9.33
N LYS A 9 -11.15 -21.91 -8.19
CA LYS A 9 -12.25 -22.81 -7.86
C LYS A 9 -13.59 -22.31 -8.42
N PHE A 10 -13.61 -21.08 -8.95
CA PHE A 10 -14.81 -20.41 -9.43
C PHE A 10 -14.83 -20.40 -10.96
N ASN A 11 -16.01 -20.49 -11.53
CA ASN A 11 -16.27 -20.23 -12.94
C ASN A 11 -16.84 -18.81 -13.09
N MET A 12 -16.63 -18.20 -14.25
CA MET A 12 -17.26 -16.91 -14.57
C MET A 12 -18.77 -17.08 -14.65
N THR A 13 -19.52 -16.16 -14.06
CA THR A 13 -20.98 -16.15 -14.00
C THR A 13 -21.53 -14.75 -14.23
N GLY A 14 -22.83 -14.64 -14.51
CA GLY A 14 -23.49 -13.34 -14.72
C GLY A 14 -22.88 -12.58 -15.90
N ASP A 15 -22.54 -11.33 -15.65
CA ASP A 15 -21.96 -10.43 -16.65
C ASP A 15 -20.45 -10.64 -16.86
N GLN A 16 -19.79 -11.46 -16.04
CA GLN A 16 -18.33 -11.62 -16.07
C GLN A 16 -17.80 -12.11 -17.43
N PRO A 17 -18.37 -13.14 -18.08
CA PRO A 17 -17.89 -13.60 -19.39
C PRO A 17 -17.93 -12.50 -20.45
N ASP A 18 -19.02 -11.77 -20.54
CA ASP A 18 -19.21 -10.67 -21.48
C ASP A 18 -18.27 -9.51 -21.19
N ALA A 19 -18.10 -9.16 -19.91
CA ALA A 19 -17.18 -8.11 -19.48
C ALA A 19 -15.72 -8.45 -19.81
N VAL A 20 -15.27 -9.68 -19.54
CA VAL A 20 -13.93 -10.15 -19.89
C VAL A 20 -13.72 -10.12 -21.40
N GLU A 21 -14.69 -10.60 -22.18
CA GLU A 21 -14.59 -10.63 -23.63
C GLU A 21 -14.49 -9.24 -24.22
N LYS A 22 -15.40 -8.31 -23.83
CA LYS A 22 -15.45 -6.94 -24.35
C LYS A 22 -14.19 -6.17 -24.03
N LEU A 23 -13.74 -6.20 -22.76
CA LEU A 23 -12.55 -5.47 -22.31
C LEU A 23 -11.27 -6.06 -22.95
N THR A 24 -11.15 -7.38 -23.03
CA THR A 24 -10.01 -8.03 -23.69
C THR A 24 -9.96 -7.67 -25.19
N LYS A 25 -11.08 -7.75 -25.91
CA LYS A 25 -11.15 -7.36 -27.32
C LYS A 25 -10.83 -5.87 -27.52
N GLY A 26 -11.33 -5.00 -26.66
CA GLY A 26 -11.02 -3.56 -26.72
C GLY A 26 -9.51 -3.31 -26.60
N ILE A 27 -8.84 -3.94 -25.63
CA ILE A 27 -7.38 -3.80 -25.46
C ILE A 27 -6.63 -4.33 -26.69
N LEU A 28 -7.01 -5.49 -27.21
CA LEU A 28 -6.39 -6.08 -28.40
C LEU A 28 -6.61 -5.22 -29.67
N ASN A 29 -7.73 -4.52 -29.74
CA ASN A 29 -8.03 -3.58 -30.83
C ASN A 29 -7.35 -2.21 -30.67
N GLY A 30 -6.60 -1.98 -29.58
CA GLY A 30 -5.83 -0.77 -29.37
C GLY A 30 -6.53 0.30 -28.53
N ALA A 31 -7.70 0.02 -27.93
CA ALA A 31 -8.35 0.95 -27.02
C ALA A 31 -7.38 1.34 -25.89
N LYS A 32 -7.22 2.65 -25.67
CA LYS A 32 -6.30 3.19 -24.70
C LYS A 32 -6.89 3.19 -23.29
N GLU A 33 -8.14 3.61 -23.18
CA GLU A 33 -8.87 3.65 -21.91
C GLU A 33 -10.23 2.97 -22.04
N GLN A 34 -10.52 2.08 -21.07
CA GLN A 34 -11.81 1.45 -20.90
C GLN A 34 -12.22 1.48 -19.43
N ALA A 35 -13.50 1.35 -19.15
CA ALA A 35 -14.00 1.28 -17.78
C ALA A 35 -14.81 0.01 -17.52
N LEU A 36 -14.61 -0.61 -16.36
CA LEU A 36 -15.45 -1.65 -15.80
C LEU A 36 -16.31 -1.02 -14.68
N LEU A 37 -17.60 -0.81 -14.97
CA LEU A 37 -18.58 -0.43 -13.97
C LEU A 37 -19.04 -1.69 -13.27
N GLY A 38 -18.36 -2.05 -12.18
CA GLY A 38 -18.68 -3.26 -11.43
C GLY A 38 -19.25 -2.96 -10.05
N VAL A 39 -20.48 -3.41 -9.77
CA VAL A 39 -21.07 -3.22 -8.44
C VAL A 39 -20.28 -3.96 -7.37
N THR A 40 -20.43 -3.56 -6.12
CA THR A 40 -19.79 -4.24 -4.99
C THR A 40 -20.25 -5.70 -4.92
N GLY A 41 -19.29 -6.63 -4.84
CA GLY A 41 -19.58 -8.08 -4.78
C GLY A 41 -19.85 -8.75 -6.13
N SER A 42 -19.71 -8.04 -7.27
CA SER A 42 -19.85 -8.66 -8.60
C SER A 42 -18.64 -9.49 -9.03
N GLY A 43 -17.55 -9.51 -8.26
CA GLY A 43 -16.33 -10.26 -8.59
C GLY A 43 -15.39 -9.53 -9.54
N LYS A 44 -15.27 -8.19 -9.42
CA LYS A 44 -14.36 -7.36 -10.23
C LYS A 44 -12.93 -7.91 -10.27
N THR A 45 -12.37 -8.33 -9.12
CA THR A 45 -11.01 -8.88 -9.03
C THR A 45 -10.86 -10.13 -9.91
N PHE A 46 -11.86 -11.00 -9.93
CA PHE A 46 -11.84 -12.19 -10.77
C PHE A 46 -11.94 -11.87 -12.27
N THR A 47 -12.72 -10.84 -12.61
CA THR A 47 -12.78 -10.31 -13.99
C THR A 47 -11.43 -9.75 -14.41
N MET A 48 -10.77 -8.94 -13.58
CA MET A 48 -9.41 -8.45 -13.84
C MET A 48 -8.42 -9.62 -14.03
N ALA A 49 -8.47 -10.64 -13.16
CA ALA A 49 -7.59 -11.80 -13.26
C ALA A 49 -7.75 -12.55 -14.59
N ASN A 50 -8.98 -12.73 -15.08
CA ASN A 50 -9.24 -13.35 -16.37
C ASN A 50 -8.72 -12.51 -17.54
N ILE A 51 -8.86 -11.18 -17.50
CA ILE A 51 -8.31 -10.27 -18.52
C ILE A 51 -6.77 -10.38 -18.54
N ILE A 52 -6.12 -10.38 -17.38
CA ILE A 52 -4.66 -10.52 -17.27
C ILE A 52 -4.20 -11.86 -17.86
N ALA A 53 -4.87 -12.96 -17.53
CA ALA A 53 -4.55 -14.28 -18.05
C ALA A 53 -4.70 -14.34 -19.59
N ASN A 54 -5.74 -13.72 -20.15
CA ASN A 54 -5.99 -13.69 -21.59
C ASN A 54 -4.97 -12.84 -22.35
N LEU A 55 -4.54 -11.72 -21.80
CA LEU A 55 -3.62 -10.79 -22.45
C LEU A 55 -2.15 -11.15 -22.24
N ASN A 56 -1.83 -11.82 -21.17
CA ASN A 56 -0.48 -12.27 -20.82
C ASN A 56 0.57 -11.13 -20.85
N ARG A 57 0.26 -10.00 -20.25
CA ARG A 57 1.12 -8.81 -20.17
C ARG A 57 1.47 -8.47 -18.71
N PRO A 58 2.67 -7.93 -18.43
CA PRO A 58 2.97 -7.38 -17.12
C PRO A 58 1.92 -6.36 -16.73
N THR A 59 1.47 -6.41 -15.48
CA THR A 59 0.30 -5.65 -15.05
C THR A 59 0.60 -4.86 -13.77
N LEU A 60 0.23 -3.58 -13.77
CA LEU A 60 0.18 -2.72 -12.60
C LEU A 60 -1.29 -2.54 -12.17
N ILE A 61 -1.57 -2.82 -10.90
CA ILE A 61 -2.88 -2.58 -10.27
C ILE A 61 -2.71 -1.47 -9.25
N LEU A 62 -3.34 -0.34 -9.49
CA LEU A 62 -3.25 0.83 -8.62
C LEU A 62 -4.48 0.91 -7.71
N ALA A 63 -4.25 0.92 -6.40
CA ALA A 63 -5.26 1.08 -5.36
C ALA A 63 -5.01 2.37 -4.55
N HIS A 64 -6.07 3.00 -4.04
CA HIS A 64 -5.95 4.28 -3.35
C HIS A 64 -5.36 4.19 -1.93
N ASN A 65 -5.33 3.02 -1.28
CA ASN A 65 -4.74 2.84 0.04
C ASN A 65 -4.02 1.49 0.21
N LYS A 66 -3.21 1.38 1.28
CA LYS A 66 -2.41 0.18 1.60
C LYS A 66 -3.27 -1.06 1.88
N ILE A 67 -4.41 -0.89 2.56
CA ILE A 67 -5.28 -2.01 2.98
C ILE A 67 -5.92 -2.67 1.77
N LEU A 68 -6.50 -1.87 0.89
CA LEU A 68 -7.08 -2.37 -0.36
C LEU A 68 -6.02 -3.02 -1.24
N ALA A 69 -4.83 -2.40 -1.35
CA ALA A 69 -3.72 -2.99 -2.08
C ALA A 69 -3.29 -4.34 -1.50
N ALA A 70 -3.23 -4.49 -0.16
CA ALA A 70 -2.92 -5.75 0.50
C ALA A 70 -3.98 -6.83 0.23
N GLN A 71 -5.26 -6.47 0.33
CA GLN A 71 -6.37 -7.36 0.03
C GLN A 71 -6.30 -7.85 -1.42
N LEU A 72 -6.16 -6.94 -2.38
CA LEU A 72 -6.03 -7.29 -3.80
C LEU A 72 -4.80 -8.17 -4.05
N CYS A 73 -3.66 -7.85 -3.45
CA CYS A 73 -2.44 -8.65 -3.59
C CYS A 73 -2.67 -10.09 -3.11
N THR A 74 -3.37 -10.28 -1.99
CA THR A 74 -3.72 -11.61 -1.47
C THR A 74 -4.64 -12.35 -2.44
N GLU A 75 -5.71 -11.70 -2.93
CA GLU A 75 -6.63 -12.30 -3.90
C GLU A 75 -5.90 -12.69 -5.19
N PHE A 76 -5.02 -11.83 -5.72
CA PHE A 76 -4.25 -12.14 -6.93
C PHE A 76 -3.21 -13.25 -6.71
N ARG A 77 -2.60 -13.38 -5.53
CA ARG A 77 -1.73 -14.51 -5.18
C ARG A 77 -2.48 -15.84 -5.17
N GLU A 78 -3.74 -15.84 -4.72
CA GLU A 78 -4.58 -17.03 -4.81
C GLU A 78 -4.92 -17.40 -6.27
N PHE A 79 -5.17 -16.40 -7.12
CA PHE A 79 -5.46 -16.62 -8.55
C PHE A 79 -4.22 -17.00 -9.37
N PHE A 80 -3.04 -16.52 -8.98
CA PHE A 80 -1.78 -16.72 -9.70
C PHE A 80 -0.66 -17.26 -8.80
N PRO A 81 -0.84 -18.47 -8.20
CA PRO A 81 0.10 -19.00 -7.22
C PRO A 81 1.49 -19.34 -7.80
N ASN A 82 1.60 -19.46 -9.12
CA ASN A 82 2.84 -19.81 -9.83
C ASN A 82 3.50 -18.61 -10.54
N ASN A 83 2.90 -17.42 -10.47
CA ASN A 83 3.39 -16.21 -11.11
C ASN A 83 3.86 -15.19 -10.05
N ALA A 84 4.59 -14.16 -10.47
CA ALA A 84 5.03 -13.12 -9.55
C ALA A 84 3.89 -12.15 -9.26
N VAL A 85 3.38 -12.17 -8.03
CA VAL A 85 2.39 -11.20 -7.54
C VAL A 85 3.02 -10.43 -6.39
N GLU A 86 3.41 -9.20 -6.67
CA GLU A 86 4.22 -8.35 -5.82
C GLU A 86 3.42 -7.20 -5.22
N TYR A 87 3.89 -6.70 -4.09
CA TYR A 87 3.25 -5.63 -3.34
C TYR A 87 4.16 -4.40 -3.29
N PHE A 88 3.65 -3.24 -3.70
CA PHE A 88 4.43 -2.01 -3.74
C PHE A 88 3.66 -0.83 -3.14
N VAL A 89 3.91 -0.55 -1.87
CA VAL A 89 3.28 0.57 -1.15
C VAL A 89 4.34 1.41 -0.44
N SER A 90 3.94 2.49 0.22
CA SER A 90 4.85 3.26 1.06
C SER A 90 5.41 2.39 2.20
N TYR A 91 6.73 2.34 2.32
CA TYR A 91 7.44 1.54 3.33
C TYR A 91 7.50 2.19 4.71
N TYR A 92 6.85 3.34 4.89
CA TYR A 92 6.77 3.98 6.20
C TYR A 92 5.55 3.46 6.99
N ASP A 93 5.77 2.96 8.21
CA ASP A 93 4.69 2.70 9.17
C ASP A 93 4.18 4.00 9.76
N TYR A 94 5.10 4.89 10.09
CA TYR A 94 4.85 6.27 10.48
C TYR A 94 5.66 7.19 9.56
N TYR A 95 5.06 8.26 9.09
CA TYR A 95 5.72 9.23 8.24
C TYR A 95 5.30 10.65 8.60
N GLN A 96 6.21 11.39 9.23
CA GLN A 96 6.13 12.82 9.36
C GLN A 96 7.09 13.45 8.33
N PRO A 97 6.56 14.08 7.29
CA PRO A 97 7.39 14.73 6.30
C PRO A 97 8.18 15.89 6.92
N GLU A 98 9.40 16.08 6.46
CA GLU A 98 10.16 17.27 6.77
C GLU A 98 9.38 18.52 6.35
N ALA A 99 9.22 19.47 7.25
CA ALA A 99 8.49 20.69 6.97
C ALA A 99 9.06 21.87 7.77
N TYR A 100 8.83 23.08 7.29
CA TYR A 100 9.13 24.29 8.02
C TYR A 100 7.90 25.19 8.06
N ILE A 101 7.56 25.68 9.25
CA ILE A 101 6.43 26.57 9.50
C ILE A 101 6.97 27.96 9.81
N PRO A 102 7.00 28.88 8.84
CA PRO A 102 7.61 30.20 9.01
C PRO A 102 6.96 31.05 10.11
N SER A 103 5.65 30.92 10.31
CA SER A 103 4.92 31.71 11.29
C SER A 103 5.32 31.45 12.75
N THR A 104 5.84 30.27 13.05
CA THR A 104 6.27 29.84 14.39
C THR A 104 7.76 29.56 14.47
N ASP A 105 8.52 29.76 13.38
CA ASP A 105 9.95 29.38 13.25
C ASP A 105 10.18 27.92 13.68
N THR A 106 9.27 27.03 13.28
CA THR A 106 9.31 25.63 13.71
C THR A 106 9.77 24.75 12.55
N TYR A 107 10.95 24.15 12.71
CA TYR A 107 11.41 23.09 11.82
C TYR A 107 10.96 21.74 12.35
N ILE A 108 10.27 21.00 11.50
CA ILE A 108 9.83 19.62 11.75
C ILE A 108 10.80 18.71 10.99
N GLU A 109 11.63 18.02 11.74
CA GLU A 109 12.54 17.02 11.13
C GLU A 109 11.72 15.87 10.53
N LYS A 110 12.23 15.29 9.43
CA LYS A 110 11.66 14.05 8.89
C LYS A 110 11.77 12.96 9.95
N ASP A 111 10.64 12.53 10.47
CA ASP A 111 10.53 11.36 11.34
C ASP A 111 9.81 10.25 10.60
N SER A 112 10.41 9.07 10.55
CA SER A 112 9.85 7.96 9.81
C SER A 112 10.37 6.63 10.36
N ALA A 113 9.44 5.73 10.66
CA ALA A 113 9.74 4.34 10.91
C ALA A 113 9.62 3.56 9.60
N ILE A 114 10.74 3.00 9.14
CA ILE A 114 10.77 2.14 7.95
C ILE A 114 10.31 0.74 8.35
N ASN A 115 9.37 0.21 7.61
CA ASN A 115 8.97 -1.18 7.71
C ASN A 115 9.85 -2.03 6.80
N ASP A 116 10.77 -2.79 7.40
CA ASP A 116 11.72 -3.63 6.67
C ASP A 116 11.05 -4.68 5.78
N GLU A 117 9.88 -5.21 6.20
CA GLU A 117 9.13 -6.17 5.41
C GLU A 117 8.54 -5.52 4.15
N ILE A 118 7.98 -4.32 4.26
CA ILE A 118 7.46 -3.58 3.09
C ILE A 118 8.62 -3.13 2.19
N ASP A 119 9.74 -2.71 2.75
CA ASP A 119 10.93 -2.34 1.97
C ASP A 119 11.44 -3.53 1.15
N LYS A 120 11.53 -4.72 1.76
CA LYS A 120 11.84 -5.97 1.05
C LYS A 120 10.86 -6.25 -0.10
N LEU A 121 9.55 -6.10 0.12
CA LEU A 121 8.54 -6.33 -0.91
C LEU A 121 8.68 -5.34 -2.08
N ARG A 122 9.12 -4.11 -1.82
CA ARG A 122 9.42 -3.13 -2.87
C ARG A 122 10.62 -3.55 -3.71
N HIS A 123 11.70 -4.04 -3.08
CA HIS A 123 12.85 -4.61 -3.78
C HIS A 123 12.47 -5.87 -4.57
N SER A 124 11.61 -6.73 -4.02
CA SER A 124 11.07 -7.89 -4.73
C SER A 124 10.32 -7.48 -6.00
N ALA A 125 9.48 -6.46 -5.93
CA ALA A 125 8.72 -5.96 -7.07
C ALA A 125 9.62 -5.45 -8.21
N THR A 126 10.65 -4.66 -7.92
CA THR A 126 11.59 -4.14 -8.94
C THR A 126 12.49 -5.23 -9.50
N ALA A 127 12.91 -6.19 -8.68
CA ALA A 127 13.68 -7.35 -9.12
C ALA A 127 12.83 -8.23 -10.06
N ALA A 128 11.59 -8.55 -9.69
CA ALA A 128 10.67 -9.35 -10.51
C ALA A 128 10.44 -8.71 -11.90
N LEU A 129 10.22 -7.39 -11.97
CA LEU A 129 10.08 -6.67 -13.23
C LEU A 129 11.33 -6.72 -14.12
N SER A 130 12.50 -6.89 -13.51
CA SER A 130 13.76 -6.97 -14.24
C SER A 130 14.05 -8.38 -14.79
N GLU A 131 13.51 -9.43 -14.15
CA GLU A 131 13.77 -10.83 -14.48
C GLU A 131 12.64 -11.51 -15.26
N ARG A 132 11.39 -11.08 -15.06
CA ARG A 132 10.20 -11.82 -15.53
C ARG A 132 9.24 -10.92 -16.28
N ARG A 133 8.37 -11.54 -17.07
CA ARG A 133 7.27 -10.85 -17.75
C ARG A 133 5.90 -11.20 -17.16
N ASP A 134 5.78 -12.27 -16.42
CA ASP A 134 4.55 -12.74 -15.78
C ASP A 134 4.41 -12.12 -14.37
N VAL A 135 4.47 -10.78 -14.31
CA VAL A 135 4.49 -9.99 -13.08
C VAL A 135 3.22 -9.17 -12.94
N ILE A 136 2.56 -9.29 -11.80
CA ILE A 136 1.48 -8.43 -11.35
C ILE A 136 2.01 -7.65 -10.15
N ILE A 137 2.00 -6.31 -10.22
CA ILE A 137 2.29 -5.47 -9.06
C ILE A 137 1.01 -4.80 -8.60
N VAL A 138 0.66 -5.04 -7.33
CA VAL A 138 -0.41 -4.29 -6.67
C VAL A 138 0.22 -3.17 -5.86
N ALA A 139 -0.07 -1.94 -6.23
CA ALA A 139 0.55 -0.75 -5.67
C ALA A 139 -0.47 0.23 -5.10
N SER A 140 -0.05 1.00 -4.09
CA SER A 140 -0.75 2.22 -3.70
C SER A 140 -0.26 3.40 -4.54
N VAL A 141 -0.85 4.59 -4.34
CA VAL A 141 -0.43 5.83 -5.02
C VAL A 141 1.05 6.17 -4.80
N SER A 142 1.73 5.51 -3.84
CA SER A 142 3.18 5.64 -3.67
C SER A 142 4.00 5.25 -4.92
N CYS A 143 3.43 4.50 -5.85
CA CYS A 143 4.10 4.12 -7.10
C CYS A 143 4.38 5.29 -8.06
N ILE A 144 3.71 6.44 -7.88
CA ILE A 144 3.96 7.67 -8.67
C ILE A 144 5.04 8.56 -8.08
N TYR A 145 5.57 8.23 -6.89
CA TYR A 145 6.67 8.96 -6.27
C TYR A 145 8.01 8.58 -6.89
N SER A 146 8.95 9.52 -6.80
CA SER A 146 10.32 9.34 -7.29
C SER A 146 10.94 8.03 -6.79
N LEU A 147 11.57 7.33 -7.70
CA LEU A 147 12.36 6.12 -7.49
C LEU A 147 13.68 6.28 -8.25
N GLY A 148 14.69 5.45 -7.97
CA GLY A 148 15.94 5.48 -8.71
C GLY A 148 15.76 5.19 -10.20
N ASP A 149 16.79 5.52 -10.99
CA ASP A 149 16.80 5.25 -12.43
C ASP A 149 16.76 3.73 -12.69
N PRO A 150 15.77 3.20 -13.43
CA PRO A 150 15.69 1.77 -13.74
C PRO A 150 16.86 1.27 -14.60
N ILE A 151 17.52 2.14 -15.37
CA ILE A 151 18.69 1.77 -16.15
C ILE A 151 19.87 1.54 -15.21
N ASP A 152 20.17 2.49 -14.33
CA ASP A 152 21.24 2.36 -13.34
C ASP A 152 21.00 1.15 -12.44
N TYR A 153 19.76 0.93 -11.99
CA TYR A 153 19.40 -0.23 -11.17
C TYR A 153 19.71 -1.56 -11.86
N ARG A 154 19.45 -1.69 -13.16
CA ARG A 154 19.73 -2.89 -13.96
C ARG A 154 21.22 -3.05 -14.29
N GLU A 155 21.92 -1.96 -14.57
CA GLU A 155 23.37 -2.00 -14.89
C GLU A 155 24.22 -2.33 -13.66
N MET A 156 23.77 -1.99 -12.47
CA MET A 156 24.47 -2.25 -11.21
C MET A 156 24.25 -3.66 -10.67
N VAL A 157 23.52 -4.52 -11.36
CA VAL A 157 23.30 -5.92 -10.97
C VAL A 157 24.61 -6.72 -10.97
N LEU A 158 24.81 -7.57 -9.94
CA LEU A 158 25.90 -8.54 -9.91
C LEU A 158 25.41 -9.91 -10.40
N SER A 159 25.88 -10.30 -11.58
CA SER A 159 25.57 -11.59 -12.20
C SER A 159 26.72 -12.56 -12.00
N LEU A 160 26.45 -13.75 -11.45
CA LEU A 160 27.45 -14.79 -11.14
C LEU A 160 27.02 -16.14 -11.73
N ARG A 161 27.98 -16.90 -12.27
CA ARG A 161 27.77 -18.24 -12.81
C ARG A 161 28.90 -19.17 -12.41
N PRO A 162 28.66 -20.47 -12.16
CA PRO A 162 29.74 -21.45 -12.01
C PRO A 162 30.64 -21.48 -13.25
N GLY A 163 31.94 -21.65 -13.05
CA GLY A 163 32.96 -21.61 -14.12
C GLY A 163 33.35 -20.20 -14.55
N MET A 164 32.80 -19.14 -13.95
CA MET A 164 33.17 -17.75 -14.26
C MET A 164 34.50 -17.41 -13.60
N LYS A 165 35.46 -16.96 -14.39
CA LYS A 165 36.75 -16.39 -13.89
C LYS A 165 36.48 -14.99 -13.32
N LYS A 166 36.40 -14.91 -12.01
CA LYS A 166 36.20 -13.66 -11.30
C LYS A 166 36.78 -13.79 -9.88
N ASN A 167 37.65 -12.88 -9.55
CA ASN A 167 38.30 -12.88 -8.25
C ASN A 167 37.25 -12.61 -7.16
N ARG A 168 37.38 -13.30 -6.00
CA ARG A 168 36.54 -13.08 -4.85
C ARG A 168 36.47 -11.61 -4.42
N ASP A 169 37.61 -10.94 -4.36
CA ASP A 169 37.71 -9.56 -3.89
C ASP A 169 37.02 -8.56 -4.85
N ASP A 170 36.98 -8.85 -6.15
CA ASP A 170 36.19 -8.08 -7.12
C ASP A 170 34.68 -8.23 -6.86
N VAL A 171 34.24 -9.44 -6.46
CA VAL A 171 32.85 -9.68 -6.05
C VAL A 171 32.51 -8.90 -4.76
N LEU A 172 33.42 -8.90 -3.77
CA LEU A 172 33.24 -8.15 -2.51
C LEU A 172 33.16 -6.64 -2.77
N LYS A 173 34.05 -6.12 -3.63
CA LYS A 173 34.05 -4.71 -4.05
C LYS A 173 32.71 -4.37 -4.71
N LYS A 174 32.24 -5.21 -5.66
CA LYS A 174 30.99 -4.98 -6.36
C LYS A 174 29.79 -5.04 -5.41
N LEU A 175 29.78 -5.94 -4.40
CA LEU A 175 28.74 -5.98 -3.38
C LEU A 175 28.69 -4.67 -2.57
N SER A 176 29.83 -4.12 -2.18
CA SER A 176 29.89 -2.82 -1.51
C SER A 176 29.43 -1.67 -2.42
N GLU A 177 29.78 -1.70 -3.70
CA GLU A 177 29.31 -0.73 -4.69
C GLU A 177 27.78 -0.74 -4.85
N ILE A 178 27.15 -1.92 -4.74
CA ILE A 178 25.68 -2.07 -4.82
C ILE A 178 25.01 -1.97 -3.45
N GLN A 179 25.70 -1.37 -2.47
CA GLN A 179 25.21 -1.01 -1.14
C GLN A 179 24.89 -2.20 -0.21
N TYR A 180 25.58 -3.36 -0.41
CA TYR A 180 25.60 -4.42 0.58
C TYR A 180 26.68 -4.16 1.61
N GLU A 181 26.36 -4.35 2.89
CA GLU A 181 27.28 -4.20 4.01
C GLU A 181 27.90 -5.55 4.38
N ARG A 182 29.22 -5.58 4.62
CA ARG A 182 29.86 -6.75 5.18
C ARG A 182 29.55 -6.86 6.67
N ASN A 183 28.94 -7.95 7.08
CA ASN A 183 28.74 -8.25 8.49
C ASN A 183 28.78 -9.76 8.72
N ASP A 184 29.86 -10.21 9.34
CA ASP A 184 30.10 -11.64 9.58
C ASP A 184 29.34 -12.17 10.82
N ILE A 185 28.81 -11.26 11.68
CA ILE A 185 28.14 -11.58 12.95
C ILE A 185 26.63 -11.47 12.80
N ASN A 186 26.14 -10.27 12.46
CA ASN A 186 24.70 -10.00 12.26
C ASN A 186 24.37 -10.14 10.77
N PHE A 187 24.12 -11.38 10.34
CA PHE A 187 23.88 -11.71 8.94
C PHE A 187 22.39 -11.68 8.62
N ILE A 188 21.93 -10.52 8.23
CA ILE A 188 20.53 -10.24 7.86
C ILE A 188 20.46 -9.70 6.43
N ARG A 189 19.27 -9.39 5.94
CA ARG A 189 19.00 -8.77 4.64
C ARG A 189 19.95 -7.59 4.34
N ASN A 190 20.35 -7.41 3.10
CA ASN A 190 21.29 -6.40 2.60
C ASN A 190 22.73 -6.57 3.09
N LYS A 191 23.09 -7.75 3.62
CA LYS A 191 24.45 -8.00 4.10
C LYS A 191 25.09 -9.18 3.40
N PHE A 192 26.41 -9.19 3.40
CA PHE A 192 27.19 -10.34 3.01
C PHE A 192 28.22 -10.68 4.08
N ARG A 193 28.62 -11.94 4.11
CA ARG A 193 29.70 -12.41 4.98
C ARG A 193 30.70 -13.29 4.22
N VAL A 194 31.92 -13.35 4.72
CA VAL A 194 33.02 -14.05 4.07
C VAL A 194 33.66 -15.04 5.02
N ARG A 195 33.80 -16.28 4.59
CA ARG A 195 34.45 -17.34 5.35
C ARG A 195 35.39 -18.12 4.44
N GLY A 196 36.69 -17.76 4.45
CA GLY A 196 37.67 -18.33 3.54
C GLY A 196 37.30 -18.01 2.09
N ASP A 197 37.16 -19.05 1.28
CA ASP A 197 36.82 -18.93 -0.15
C ASP A 197 35.29 -18.96 -0.41
N VAL A 198 34.49 -18.75 0.64
CA VAL A 198 33.01 -18.73 0.56
C VAL A 198 32.51 -17.36 0.86
N VAL A 199 31.66 -16.83 -0.04
CA VAL A 199 30.91 -15.59 0.13
C VAL A 199 29.42 -15.93 0.23
N GLU A 200 28.79 -15.53 1.32
CA GLU A 200 27.34 -15.66 1.50
C GLU A 200 26.71 -14.28 1.41
N ILE A 201 25.65 -14.17 0.59
CA ILE A 201 25.00 -12.90 0.24
C ILE A 201 23.52 -13.03 0.58
N PHE A 202 23.01 -12.14 1.47
CA PHE A 202 21.60 -12.10 1.83
C PHE A 202 20.90 -11.03 0.99
N PRO A 203 20.12 -11.42 -0.04
CA PRO A 203 19.52 -10.47 -0.97
C PRO A 203 18.57 -9.47 -0.32
N ALA A 204 18.46 -8.28 -0.91
CA ALA A 204 17.55 -7.22 -0.48
C ALA A 204 16.07 -7.64 -0.49
N TYR A 205 15.71 -8.59 -1.34
CA TYR A 205 14.35 -9.06 -1.62
C TYR A 205 13.99 -10.40 -0.98
N SER A 206 14.86 -10.96 -0.13
CA SER A 206 14.63 -12.27 0.51
C SER A 206 14.63 -12.18 2.03
N ASN A 207 13.87 -13.07 2.71
CA ASN A 207 13.87 -13.25 4.16
C ASN A 207 14.53 -14.53 4.62
N GLU A 208 14.64 -15.54 3.76
CA GLU A 208 15.03 -16.89 4.14
C GLU A 208 16.15 -17.45 3.29
N LEU A 209 16.22 -17.01 2.03
CA LEU A 209 17.11 -17.57 1.04
C LEU A 209 18.34 -16.68 0.85
N VAL A 210 19.49 -17.30 0.93
CA VAL A 210 20.83 -16.69 0.82
C VAL A 210 21.57 -17.34 -0.32
N PHE A 211 22.31 -16.56 -1.08
CA PHE A 211 23.25 -17.10 -2.06
C PHE A 211 24.59 -17.42 -1.38
N ARG A 212 25.06 -18.65 -1.54
CA ARG A 212 26.40 -19.07 -1.16
C ARG A 212 27.19 -19.27 -2.45
N VAL A 213 28.28 -18.49 -2.59
CA VAL A 213 29.22 -18.55 -3.73
C VAL A 213 30.54 -19.11 -3.23
N GLU A 214 30.95 -20.23 -3.80
CA GLU A 214 32.19 -20.93 -3.45
C GLU A 214 33.22 -20.71 -4.54
N PHE A 215 34.43 -20.29 -4.14
CA PHE A 215 35.52 -19.97 -5.05
C PHE A 215 36.64 -21.03 -4.95
N PHE A 216 37.26 -21.30 -6.09
CA PHE A 216 38.48 -22.04 -6.15
C PHE A 216 39.51 -21.19 -6.92
N GLY A 217 40.43 -20.53 -6.16
CA GLY A 217 41.30 -19.49 -6.71
C GLY A 217 40.49 -18.32 -7.29
N ASP A 218 40.67 -18.03 -8.58
CA ASP A 218 40.01 -16.93 -9.27
C ASP A 218 38.76 -17.39 -10.06
N GLU A 219 38.21 -18.56 -9.76
CA GLU A 219 37.06 -19.11 -10.44
C GLU A 219 35.94 -19.42 -9.45
N ILE A 220 34.71 -19.16 -9.87
CA ILE A 220 33.50 -19.57 -9.13
C ILE A 220 33.26 -21.05 -9.36
N GLU A 221 33.50 -21.88 -8.35
CA GLU A 221 33.32 -23.32 -8.43
C GLU A 221 31.85 -23.71 -8.37
N ARG A 222 31.11 -23.13 -7.42
CA ARG A 222 29.71 -23.48 -7.19
C ARG A 222 28.91 -22.32 -6.62
N ILE A 223 27.62 -22.28 -6.98
CA ILE A 223 26.64 -21.37 -6.40
C ILE A 223 25.49 -22.19 -5.84
N CYS A 224 25.18 -22.00 -4.54
CA CYS A 224 24.09 -22.67 -3.84
C CYS A 224 23.11 -21.64 -3.31
N GLN A 225 21.85 -22.03 -3.22
CA GLN A 225 20.86 -21.37 -2.41
C GLN A 225 20.76 -22.08 -1.07
N ILE A 226 20.84 -21.34 0.02
CA ILE A 226 20.80 -21.88 1.39
C ILE A 226 19.71 -21.19 2.20
N ASN A 227 19.16 -21.88 3.16
CA ASN A 227 18.30 -21.26 4.17
C ASN A 227 19.16 -20.47 5.17
N ALA A 228 18.79 -19.21 5.41
CA ALA A 228 19.56 -18.28 6.25
C ALA A 228 19.71 -18.75 7.71
N LEU A 229 18.68 -19.43 8.27
CA LEU A 229 18.63 -19.87 9.65
C LEU A 229 19.33 -21.21 9.87
N THR A 230 19.05 -22.19 8.99
CA THR A 230 19.55 -23.56 9.15
C THR A 230 20.88 -23.79 8.45
N GLY A 231 21.24 -22.96 7.47
CA GLY A 231 22.40 -23.16 6.60
C GLY A 231 22.23 -24.32 5.60
N GLU A 232 21.05 -24.92 5.54
CA GLU A 232 20.76 -26.06 4.67
C GLU A 232 20.71 -25.63 3.20
N ILE A 233 21.32 -26.41 2.31
CA ILE A 233 21.29 -26.15 0.87
C ILE A 233 19.90 -26.53 0.34
N THR A 234 19.19 -25.53 -0.17
CA THR A 234 17.86 -25.70 -0.79
C THR A 234 17.92 -25.90 -2.29
N GLY A 235 19.03 -25.53 -2.92
CA GLY A 235 19.24 -25.73 -4.36
C GLY A 235 20.66 -25.39 -4.82
N ILE A 236 21.04 -25.95 -5.97
CA ILE A 236 22.28 -25.61 -6.69
C ILE A 236 21.87 -24.76 -7.89
N LEU A 237 22.54 -23.62 -8.07
CA LEU A 237 22.17 -22.63 -9.07
C LEU A 237 23.20 -22.61 -10.21
N GLN A 238 22.73 -22.50 -11.44
CA GLN A 238 23.57 -22.27 -12.63
C GLN A 238 23.78 -20.76 -12.88
N HIS A 239 23.01 -19.92 -12.23
CA HIS A 239 23.08 -18.46 -12.34
C HIS A 239 22.50 -17.81 -11.09
N ALA A 240 23.20 -16.85 -10.51
CA ALA A 240 22.69 -15.99 -9.44
C ALA A 240 22.76 -14.53 -9.90
N VAL A 241 21.64 -13.83 -9.66
CA VAL A 241 21.50 -12.39 -9.94
C VAL A 241 21.27 -11.67 -8.63
N ILE A 242 22.16 -10.78 -8.26
CA ILE A 242 22.07 -10.00 -7.04
C ILE A 242 21.75 -8.55 -7.42
N PHE A 243 20.57 -8.10 -7.07
CA PHE A 243 20.11 -6.73 -7.29
C PHE A 243 20.63 -5.80 -6.20
N PRO A 244 20.79 -4.49 -6.50
CA PRO A 244 21.22 -3.51 -5.51
C PRO A 244 20.37 -3.48 -4.24
N ALA A 245 20.99 -3.16 -3.10
CA ALA A 245 20.31 -3.01 -1.82
C ALA A 245 19.58 -1.65 -1.67
N SER A 246 19.74 -0.75 -2.64
CA SER A 246 19.05 0.55 -2.70
C SER A 246 18.54 0.82 -4.10
N HIS A 247 17.39 1.50 -4.22
CA HIS A 247 16.91 1.97 -5.52
C HIS A 247 17.66 3.21 -6.03
N TYR A 248 18.26 4.00 -5.13
CA TYR A 248 19.06 5.20 -5.46
C TYR A 248 20.54 4.85 -5.60
N ILE A 249 20.85 4.02 -6.57
CA ILE A 249 22.22 3.59 -6.85
C ILE A 249 22.68 4.12 -8.19
N VAL A 250 23.92 4.57 -8.23
CA VAL A 250 24.58 5.05 -9.45
C VAL A 250 26.03 4.58 -9.48
N SER A 251 26.64 4.54 -10.66
CA SER A 251 28.07 4.24 -10.79
C SER A 251 28.93 5.30 -10.12
N ARG A 252 30.18 4.93 -9.80
CA ARG A 252 31.14 5.84 -9.16
C ARG A 252 31.35 7.11 -9.96
N ASP A 253 31.51 7.00 -11.27
CA ASP A 253 31.72 8.15 -12.16
C ASP A 253 30.51 9.10 -12.14
N LYS A 254 29.29 8.56 -12.15
CA LYS A 254 28.06 9.37 -11.99
C LYS A 254 27.98 10.02 -10.61
N MET A 255 28.42 9.34 -9.56
CA MET A 255 28.46 9.89 -8.20
C MET A 255 29.43 11.06 -8.09
N GLU A 256 30.62 10.93 -8.63
CA GLU A 256 31.64 12.01 -8.66
C GLU A 256 31.07 13.25 -9.35
N LYS A 257 30.50 13.09 -10.55
CA LYS A 257 29.86 14.18 -11.28
C LYS A 257 28.69 14.79 -10.52
N ALA A 258 27.84 13.95 -9.92
CA ALA A 258 26.69 14.41 -9.15
C ALA A 258 27.10 15.24 -7.92
N THR A 259 28.18 14.86 -7.23
CA THR A 259 28.70 15.64 -6.10
C THR A 259 29.27 16.99 -6.53
N GLU A 260 29.91 17.10 -7.69
CA GLU A 260 30.34 18.37 -8.27
C GLU A 260 29.14 19.25 -8.63
N ASP A 261 28.08 18.68 -9.24
CA ASP A 261 26.88 19.42 -9.60
C ASP A 261 26.14 19.92 -8.35
N ILE A 262 26.11 19.12 -7.25
CA ILE A 262 25.51 19.52 -5.95
C ILE A 262 26.30 20.67 -5.33
N GLU A 263 27.65 20.63 -5.38
CA GLU A 263 28.53 21.72 -4.87
C GLU A 263 28.31 23.01 -5.65
N ASN A 264 28.20 22.94 -6.98
CA ASN A 264 27.91 24.09 -7.83
C ASN A 264 26.57 24.70 -7.53
N GLU A 265 25.50 23.87 -7.33
CA GLU A 265 24.19 24.33 -6.95
C GLU A 265 24.19 24.96 -5.54
N LEU A 266 24.96 24.38 -4.61
CA LEU A 266 25.17 24.94 -3.27
C LEU A 266 25.80 26.33 -3.32
N GLU A 267 26.87 26.51 -4.08
CA GLU A 267 27.54 27.80 -4.20
C GLU A 267 26.59 28.88 -4.77
N ALA A 268 25.84 28.53 -5.80
CA ALA A 268 24.83 29.42 -6.37
C ALA A 268 23.76 29.82 -5.35
N GLN A 269 23.28 28.87 -4.53
CA GLN A 269 22.26 29.10 -3.53
C GLN A 269 22.80 29.94 -2.35
N ILE A 270 24.04 29.72 -1.90
CA ILE A 270 24.70 30.54 -0.88
C ILE A 270 24.83 31.99 -1.35
N ASN A 271 25.27 32.20 -2.62
CA ASN A 271 25.42 33.52 -3.21
C ASN A 271 24.05 34.25 -3.28
N LEU A 272 22.99 33.53 -3.63
CA LEU A 272 21.63 34.08 -3.63
C LEU A 272 21.21 34.54 -2.24
N PHE A 273 21.34 33.68 -1.23
CA PHE A 273 20.97 34.02 0.14
C PHE A 273 21.79 35.16 0.74
N ASN A 274 23.09 35.20 0.46
CA ASN A 274 23.95 36.33 0.87
C ASN A 274 23.52 37.64 0.21
N GLY A 275 23.15 37.62 -1.07
CA GLY A 275 22.61 38.77 -1.79
C GLY A 275 21.30 39.27 -1.20
N GLU A 276 20.46 38.36 -0.72
CA GLU A 276 19.20 38.68 -0.02
C GLU A 276 19.38 38.97 1.48
N LYS A 277 20.61 38.95 2.01
CA LYS A 277 20.95 39.11 3.44
C LYS A 277 20.35 38.03 4.38
N LYS A 278 20.09 36.84 3.82
CA LYS A 278 19.61 35.64 4.53
C LYS A 278 20.78 34.81 5.02
N LEU A 279 21.56 35.32 5.96
CA LEU A 279 22.84 34.72 6.40
C LEU A 279 22.61 33.37 7.13
N LEU A 280 21.50 33.24 7.85
CA LEU A 280 21.18 32.03 8.59
C LEU A 280 20.82 30.88 7.63
N GLU A 281 20.03 31.19 6.60
CA GLU A 281 19.66 30.24 5.54
C GLU A 281 20.89 29.79 4.75
N ALA A 282 21.81 30.72 4.44
CA ALA A 282 23.08 30.39 3.78
C ALA A 282 23.91 29.43 4.62
N GLN A 283 24.05 29.68 5.92
CA GLN A 283 24.80 28.82 6.83
C GLN A 283 24.16 27.43 6.97
N ARG A 284 22.84 27.35 7.11
CA ARG A 284 22.10 26.08 7.23
C ARG A 284 22.33 25.19 6.01
N ILE A 285 22.10 25.73 4.81
CA ILE A 285 22.24 24.94 3.58
C ILE A 285 23.68 24.52 3.35
N GLU A 286 24.65 25.38 3.66
CA GLU A 286 26.06 25.08 3.53
C GLU A 286 26.48 23.88 4.40
N GLN A 287 26.19 23.96 5.71
CA GLN A 287 26.55 22.90 6.65
C GLN A 287 25.93 21.56 6.27
N ARG A 288 24.63 21.58 5.97
CA ARG A 288 23.89 20.37 5.61
C ARG A 288 24.43 19.72 4.33
N THR A 289 24.56 20.51 3.28
CA THR A 289 24.92 19.97 1.97
C THR A 289 26.37 19.49 1.94
N LYS A 290 27.30 20.20 2.58
CA LYS A 290 28.69 19.75 2.68
C LYS A 290 28.81 18.40 3.39
N TYR A 291 28.08 18.22 4.47
CA TYR A 291 28.04 16.94 5.18
C TYR A 291 27.43 15.81 4.31
N ASP A 292 26.32 16.09 3.61
CA ASP A 292 25.70 15.11 2.71
C ASP A 292 26.65 14.73 1.56
N VAL A 293 27.38 15.70 0.97
CA VAL A 293 28.39 15.45 -0.11
C VAL A 293 29.56 14.61 0.38
N GLU A 294 30.05 14.86 1.61
CA GLU A 294 31.13 14.06 2.20
C GLU A 294 30.70 12.59 2.32
N LEU A 295 29.48 12.33 2.85
CA LEU A 295 28.92 10.98 2.95
C LEU A 295 28.72 10.32 1.57
N LEU A 296 28.26 11.07 0.57
CA LEU A 296 28.09 10.54 -0.78
C LEU A 296 29.42 10.12 -1.41
N ARG A 297 30.54 10.87 -1.16
CA ARG A 297 31.87 10.53 -1.64
C ARG A 297 32.46 9.32 -0.92
N GLU A 298 32.32 9.23 0.39
CA GLU A 298 32.94 8.19 1.22
C GLU A 298 32.21 6.84 1.13
N ILE A 299 30.87 6.84 1.28
CA ILE A 299 30.07 5.62 1.38
C ILE A 299 29.01 5.47 0.27
N GLY A 300 28.89 6.47 -0.62
CA GLY A 300 27.88 6.44 -1.70
C GLY A 300 26.44 6.62 -1.23
N PHE A 301 26.20 7.06 0.01
CA PHE A 301 24.87 7.22 0.59
C PHE A 301 24.85 8.34 1.64
N CYS A 302 23.73 9.07 1.72
CA CYS A 302 23.45 10.00 2.81
C CYS A 302 21.96 9.91 3.23
N LYS A 303 21.63 10.34 4.46
CA LYS A 303 20.24 10.40 4.92
C LYS A 303 19.48 11.46 4.10
N GLY A 304 18.47 11.03 3.35
CA GLY A 304 17.71 11.91 2.45
C GLY A 304 18.28 11.99 1.04
N ILE A 305 19.05 11.00 0.62
CA ILE A 305 19.64 10.88 -0.74
C ILE A 305 18.62 11.09 -1.85
N GLU A 306 17.34 10.76 -1.59
CA GLU A 306 16.24 10.99 -2.53
C GLU A 306 16.09 12.46 -2.95
N ASN A 307 16.48 13.43 -2.10
CA ASN A 307 16.44 14.86 -2.44
C ASN A 307 17.44 15.25 -3.53
N TYR A 308 18.44 14.44 -3.75
CA TYR A 308 19.46 14.59 -4.81
C TYR A 308 19.16 13.70 -6.03
N SER A 309 18.00 13.02 -6.08
CA SER A 309 17.68 12.04 -7.13
C SER A 309 17.77 12.57 -8.56
N ARG A 310 17.46 13.86 -8.78
CA ARG A 310 17.62 14.52 -10.09
C ARG A 310 19.08 14.55 -10.51
N VAL A 311 19.93 15.05 -9.63
CA VAL A 311 21.37 15.22 -9.90
C VAL A 311 22.05 13.88 -10.05
N LEU A 312 21.76 12.92 -9.16
CA LEU A 312 22.28 11.55 -9.21
C LEU A 312 21.94 10.85 -10.54
N SER A 313 20.74 11.06 -11.06
CA SER A 313 20.32 10.48 -12.35
C SER A 313 20.75 11.32 -13.58
N GLY A 314 21.43 12.46 -13.38
CA GLY A 314 21.85 13.35 -14.46
C GLY A 314 20.71 13.99 -15.27
N ARG A 315 19.52 14.07 -14.68
CA ARG A 315 18.32 14.63 -15.36
C ARG A 315 18.33 16.16 -15.36
N PRO A 316 17.79 16.80 -16.41
CA PRO A 316 17.60 18.24 -16.43
C PRO A 316 16.65 18.71 -15.31
N GLU A 317 16.78 19.98 -14.92
CA GLU A 317 15.86 20.62 -13.97
C GLU A 317 14.40 20.57 -14.48
N GLY A 318 13.45 20.31 -13.54
CA GLY A 318 12.03 20.21 -13.84
C GLY A 318 11.60 18.97 -14.62
N SER A 319 12.53 18.08 -14.97
CA SER A 319 12.20 16.85 -15.69
C SER A 319 11.33 15.89 -14.89
N THR A 320 10.55 15.08 -15.60
CA THR A 320 9.71 14.03 -15.00
C THR A 320 10.57 13.03 -14.22
N PRO A 321 10.27 12.76 -12.94
CA PRO A 321 11.02 11.80 -12.14
C PRO A 321 10.80 10.36 -12.61
N PHE A 322 11.79 9.51 -12.40
CA PHE A 322 11.61 8.07 -12.52
C PHE A 322 10.75 7.55 -11.38
N THR A 323 9.87 6.62 -11.69
CA THR A 323 8.90 6.02 -10.77
C THR A 323 8.81 4.52 -10.98
N LEU A 324 8.01 3.80 -10.21
CA LEU A 324 7.77 2.38 -10.47
C LEU A 324 7.29 2.11 -11.90
N MET A 325 6.53 3.04 -12.50
CA MET A 325 6.00 2.88 -13.86
C MET A 325 7.11 2.79 -14.92
N ASP A 326 8.29 3.35 -14.66
CA ASP A 326 9.45 3.31 -15.56
C ASP A 326 10.21 1.97 -15.50
N TYR A 327 9.98 1.16 -14.50
CA TYR A 327 10.51 -0.21 -14.40
C TYR A 327 9.71 -1.21 -15.24
N PHE A 328 8.47 -0.88 -15.59
CA PHE A 328 7.63 -1.71 -16.45
C PHE A 328 8.07 -1.65 -17.92
N PRO A 329 7.88 -2.74 -18.68
CA PRO A 329 8.02 -2.68 -20.14
C PRO A 329 6.90 -1.83 -20.74
N LYS A 330 7.13 -1.28 -21.94
CA LYS A 330 6.21 -0.32 -22.60
C LYS A 330 4.81 -0.87 -22.86
N ASP A 331 4.65 -2.19 -22.95
CA ASP A 331 3.39 -2.87 -23.25
C ASP A 331 2.60 -3.30 -22.01
N TYR A 332 2.95 -2.78 -20.82
CA TYR A 332 2.24 -3.13 -19.60
C TYR A 332 0.79 -2.66 -19.60
N LEU A 333 -0.04 -3.35 -18.81
CA LEU A 333 -1.45 -3.03 -18.59
C LEU A 333 -1.64 -2.37 -17.23
N LEU A 334 -2.39 -1.29 -17.18
CA LEU A 334 -2.75 -0.61 -15.94
C LEU A 334 -4.22 -0.89 -15.58
N PHE A 335 -4.45 -1.42 -14.38
CA PHE A 335 -5.76 -1.36 -13.73
C PHE A 335 -5.75 -0.29 -12.66
N VAL A 336 -6.77 0.56 -12.63
CA VAL A 336 -6.95 1.55 -11.55
C VAL A 336 -8.21 1.14 -10.79
N ASP A 337 -8.01 0.53 -9.62
CA ASP A 337 -9.13 0.10 -8.79
C ASP A 337 -9.69 1.28 -7.99
N GLU A 338 -11.02 1.27 -7.79
CA GLU A 338 -11.80 2.38 -7.24
C GLU A 338 -11.37 3.73 -7.84
N SER A 339 -11.33 3.77 -9.18
CA SER A 339 -10.75 4.85 -9.98
C SER A 339 -11.30 6.24 -9.64
N HIS A 340 -12.59 6.32 -9.28
CA HIS A 340 -13.27 7.55 -8.85
C HIS A 340 -12.65 8.19 -7.59
N VAL A 341 -11.86 7.45 -6.80
CA VAL A 341 -11.07 7.95 -5.66
C VAL A 341 -9.60 8.01 -6.00
N THR A 342 -9.08 6.97 -6.65
CA THR A 342 -7.65 6.83 -6.95
C THR A 342 -7.14 7.94 -7.87
N LEU A 343 -7.88 8.28 -8.94
CA LEU A 343 -7.45 9.33 -9.87
C LEU A 343 -7.45 10.74 -9.25
N PRO A 344 -8.48 11.18 -8.50
CA PRO A 344 -8.41 12.43 -7.74
C PRO A 344 -7.26 12.47 -6.73
N GLN A 345 -6.94 11.35 -6.08
CA GLN A 345 -5.80 11.26 -5.17
C GLN A 345 -4.47 11.47 -5.90
N VAL A 346 -4.25 10.81 -7.05
CA VAL A 346 -3.07 11.03 -7.90
C VAL A 346 -2.96 12.52 -8.27
N ARG A 347 -4.07 13.15 -8.61
CA ARG A 347 -4.11 14.58 -8.99
C ARG A 347 -3.75 15.50 -7.83
N GLY A 348 -4.15 15.16 -6.60
CA GLY A 348 -3.91 15.98 -5.41
C GLY A 348 -2.49 15.89 -4.83
N MET A 349 -1.73 14.82 -5.12
CA MET A 349 -0.43 14.57 -4.47
C MET A 349 0.64 15.61 -4.79
N TYR A 350 0.71 16.09 -6.03
CA TYR A 350 1.76 16.98 -6.50
C TYR A 350 1.79 18.34 -5.79
N GLY A 351 0.62 18.99 -5.65
CA GLY A 351 0.52 20.36 -5.14
C GLY A 351 0.99 20.49 -3.68
N GLY A 352 0.59 19.56 -2.83
CA GLY A 352 0.97 19.57 -1.41
C GLY A 352 2.47 19.33 -1.18
N ASP A 353 3.07 18.41 -1.94
CA ASP A 353 4.51 18.13 -1.86
C ASP A 353 5.34 19.35 -2.30
N ARG A 354 4.94 19.99 -3.39
CA ARG A 354 5.61 21.19 -3.93
C ARG A 354 5.62 22.34 -2.94
N ALA A 355 4.47 22.73 -2.41
CA ALA A 355 4.36 23.84 -1.46
C ALA A 355 5.24 23.65 -0.20
N ARG A 356 5.27 22.42 0.33
CA ARG A 356 6.12 22.04 1.45
C ARG A 356 7.61 22.19 1.13
N LYS A 357 8.07 21.75 -0.03
CA LYS A 357 9.47 21.83 -0.45
C LYS A 357 9.91 23.24 -0.78
N GLU A 358 9.06 24.03 -1.40
CA GLU A 358 9.32 25.46 -1.63
C GLU A 358 9.61 26.19 -0.31
N SER A 359 8.87 25.87 0.76
CA SER A 359 9.16 26.41 2.09
C SER A 359 10.56 25.97 2.59
N LEU A 360 10.90 24.67 2.49
CA LEU A 360 12.20 24.17 2.93
C LEU A 360 13.38 24.80 2.17
N ILE A 361 13.23 25.05 0.87
CA ILE A 361 14.27 25.70 0.03
C ILE A 361 14.40 27.16 0.41
N ASN A 362 13.31 27.92 0.50
CA ASN A 362 13.32 29.34 0.79
C ASN A 362 13.95 29.69 2.15
N TYR A 363 13.95 28.73 3.09
CA TYR A 363 14.53 28.89 4.42
C TYR A 363 15.83 28.09 4.65
N GLY A 364 16.49 27.63 3.58
CA GLY A 364 17.83 27.05 3.62
C GLY A 364 17.93 25.65 4.19
N PHE A 365 16.85 24.87 4.18
CA PHE A 365 16.88 23.47 4.62
C PHE A 365 17.17 22.49 3.50
N ARG A 366 16.85 22.83 2.24
CA ARG A 366 17.09 21.99 1.05
C ARG A 366 17.57 22.84 -0.13
N LEU A 367 18.31 22.18 -1.05
CA LEU A 367 18.68 22.76 -2.34
C LEU A 367 17.47 22.76 -3.30
N PRO A 368 17.46 23.63 -4.32
CA PRO A 368 16.39 23.67 -5.34
C PRO A 368 16.16 22.33 -6.03
N SER A 369 17.19 21.51 -6.24
CA SER A 369 17.08 20.16 -6.83
C SER A 369 16.14 19.22 -6.06
N ALA A 370 15.87 19.48 -4.78
CA ALA A 370 14.90 18.72 -3.99
C ALA A 370 13.47 18.83 -4.53
N LEU A 371 13.13 19.87 -5.31
CA LEU A 371 11.82 20.00 -5.98
C LEU A 371 11.55 18.87 -6.96
N ASP A 372 12.59 18.30 -7.57
CA ASP A 372 12.47 17.24 -8.55
C ASP A 372 12.40 15.83 -7.97
N ASN A 373 12.55 15.70 -6.65
CA ASN A 373 12.17 14.50 -5.89
C ASN A 373 10.67 14.59 -5.51
N ARG A 374 9.79 14.35 -6.42
CA ARG A 374 8.37 14.62 -6.31
C ARG A 374 7.51 13.49 -6.87
N PRO A 375 6.22 13.42 -6.51
CA PRO A 375 5.30 12.59 -7.27
C PRO A 375 5.12 13.13 -8.69
N LEU A 376 4.70 12.28 -9.60
CA LEU A 376 4.23 12.71 -10.92
C LEU A 376 3.07 13.69 -10.76
N ASN A 377 3.02 14.73 -11.60
CA ASN A 377 1.77 15.42 -11.81
C ASN A 377 0.81 14.55 -12.65
N PHE A 378 -0.45 14.96 -12.74
CA PHE A 378 -1.46 14.11 -13.38
C PHE A 378 -1.19 13.89 -14.87
N ASP A 379 -0.68 14.89 -15.59
CA ASP A 379 -0.39 14.78 -17.03
C ASP A 379 0.81 13.88 -17.28
N GLU A 380 1.85 13.94 -16.42
CA GLU A 380 2.99 13.04 -16.47
C GLU A 380 2.58 11.59 -16.16
N PHE A 381 1.74 11.38 -15.13
CA PHE A 381 1.17 10.07 -14.82
C PHE A 381 0.38 9.52 -16.01
N TYR A 382 -0.52 10.33 -16.55
CA TYR A 382 -1.35 9.94 -17.68
C TYR A 382 -0.53 9.67 -18.96
N GLY A 383 0.54 10.43 -19.17
CA GLY A 383 1.48 10.24 -20.30
C GLY A 383 2.27 8.92 -20.23
N LYS A 384 2.45 8.34 -19.04
CA LYS A 384 3.14 7.04 -18.84
C LYS A 384 2.20 5.84 -19.04
N ILE A 385 0.89 6.05 -19.15
CA ILE A 385 -0.09 4.97 -19.34
C ILE A 385 -0.07 4.54 -20.81
N ASN A 386 0.14 3.23 -21.03
CA ASN A 386 0.00 2.63 -22.36
C ASN A 386 -1.47 2.29 -22.63
N GLN A 387 -2.03 1.33 -21.91
CA GLN A 387 -3.45 0.95 -21.94
C GLN A 387 -3.95 0.75 -20.51
N SER A 388 -5.18 1.18 -20.24
CA SER A 388 -5.75 1.09 -18.92
C SER A 388 -7.20 0.62 -18.88
N VAL A 389 -7.56 -0.01 -17.76
CA VAL A 389 -8.92 -0.33 -17.38
C VAL A 389 -9.21 0.32 -16.02
N PHE A 390 -10.11 1.27 -16.01
CA PHE A 390 -10.60 1.91 -14.79
C PHE A 390 -11.72 1.08 -14.19
N VAL A 391 -11.55 0.67 -12.93
CA VAL A 391 -12.49 -0.22 -12.25
C VAL A 391 -13.19 0.56 -11.15
N SER A 392 -14.52 0.63 -11.19
CA SER A 392 -15.30 1.38 -10.20
C SER A 392 -16.77 0.94 -10.19
N ALA A 393 -17.41 1.01 -9.02
CA ALA A 393 -18.88 0.90 -8.92
C ALA A 393 -19.59 2.22 -9.32
N THR A 394 -18.86 3.34 -9.29
CA THR A 394 -19.35 4.70 -9.53
C THR A 394 -18.31 5.49 -10.32
N PRO A 395 -18.07 5.18 -11.61
CA PRO A 395 -17.11 5.92 -12.44
C PRO A 395 -17.38 7.43 -12.42
N GLY A 396 -16.29 8.22 -12.27
CA GLY A 396 -16.37 9.67 -12.24
C GLY A 396 -16.51 10.30 -13.63
N GLU A 397 -16.46 11.63 -13.66
CA GLU A 397 -16.56 12.40 -14.92
C GLU A 397 -15.37 12.13 -15.85
N PHE A 398 -14.17 11.97 -15.29
CA PHE A 398 -12.96 11.69 -16.06
C PHE A 398 -13.11 10.37 -16.82
N GLU A 399 -13.49 9.28 -16.16
CA GLU A 399 -13.66 7.98 -16.79
C GLU A 399 -14.78 8.01 -17.84
N ARG A 400 -15.89 8.67 -17.52
CA ARG A 400 -17.02 8.81 -18.46
C ARG A 400 -16.65 9.59 -19.72
N SER A 401 -15.75 10.58 -19.61
CA SER A 401 -15.34 11.44 -20.73
C SER A 401 -14.18 10.85 -21.56
N LYS A 402 -13.34 9.98 -20.96
CA LYS A 402 -12.12 9.48 -21.60
C LYS A 402 -12.24 8.05 -22.11
N CYS A 403 -13.03 7.21 -21.44
CA CYS A 403 -13.12 5.80 -21.82
C CYS A 403 -13.87 5.62 -23.14
N GLU A 404 -13.28 4.85 -24.05
CA GLU A 404 -13.88 4.44 -25.31
C GLU A 404 -15.08 3.51 -25.09
N SER A 405 -15.07 2.75 -24.01
CA SER A 405 -16.17 1.89 -23.60
C SER A 405 -16.30 1.81 -22.09
N ILE A 406 -17.54 1.73 -21.62
CA ILE A 406 -17.89 1.44 -20.24
C ILE A 406 -18.66 0.12 -20.23
N VAL A 407 -18.06 -0.91 -19.64
CA VAL A 407 -18.67 -2.24 -19.56
C VAL A 407 -19.27 -2.42 -18.18
N GLU A 408 -20.57 -2.76 -18.13
CA GLU A 408 -21.28 -2.95 -16.85
C GLU A 408 -21.16 -4.40 -16.36
N GLN A 409 -20.97 -4.56 -15.05
CA GLN A 409 -20.98 -5.83 -14.36
C GLN A 409 -21.84 -5.69 -13.11
N VAL A 410 -23.15 -5.89 -13.27
CA VAL A 410 -24.19 -5.63 -12.26
C VAL A 410 -24.61 -6.88 -11.53
N ILE A 411 -24.51 -8.04 -12.16
CA ILE A 411 -24.93 -9.33 -11.58
C ILE A 411 -23.87 -9.82 -10.59
N ARG A 412 -24.32 -10.21 -9.38
CA ARG A 412 -23.46 -10.86 -8.38
C ARG A 412 -23.54 -12.38 -8.51
N PRO A 413 -22.40 -13.09 -8.50
CA PRO A 413 -22.37 -14.57 -8.55
C PRO A 413 -23.20 -15.25 -7.45
N THR A 414 -23.41 -14.56 -6.32
CA THR A 414 -24.19 -15.04 -5.16
C THR A 414 -25.70 -14.85 -5.31
N GLY A 415 -26.14 -14.18 -6.38
CA GLY A 415 -27.53 -13.79 -6.57
C GLY A 415 -28.02 -12.65 -5.66
N LEU A 416 -27.15 -12.07 -4.83
CA LEU A 416 -27.50 -10.94 -3.98
C LEU A 416 -27.92 -9.74 -4.83
N VAL A 417 -29.00 -9.10 -4.44
CA VAL A 417 -29.55 -7.90 -5.09
C VAL A 417 -29.15 -6.64 -4.32
N ASP A 418 -29.21 -5.48 -4.98
CA ASP A 418 -29.01 -4.21 -4.29
C ASP A 418 -30.13 -4.01 -3.24
N PRO A 419 -29.82 -3.34 -2.10
CA PRO A 419 -30.76 -3.24 -0.99
C PRO A 419 -31.98 -2.39 -1.33
N GLU A 420 -33.06 -2.62 -0.62
CA GLU A 420 -34.22 -1.75 -0.64
C GLU A 420 -33.91 -0.43 0.07
N ILE A 421 -34.36 0.68 -0.51
CA ILE A 421 -34.14 2.02 0.06
C ILE A 421 -35.50 2.56 0.53
N ILE A 422 -35.55 2.97 1.80
CA ILE A 422 -36.70 3.62 2.41
C ILE A 422 -36.30 5.03 2.82
N VAL A 423 -37.09 6.03 2.42
CA VAL A 423 -36.94 7.41 2.89
C VAL A 423 -37.96 7.66 3.99
N LYS A 424 -37.50 8.10 5.15
CA LYS A 424 -38.32 8.42 6.33
C LYS A 424 -38.10 9.88 6.76
N PRO A 425 -39.10 10.55 7.40
CA PRO A 425 -38.94 11.91 7.88
C PRO A 425 -37.90 12.00 9.01
N ILE A 426 -37.32 13.19 9.21
CA ILE A 426 -36.36 13.45 10.31
C ILE A 426 -37.08 13.47 11.65
N GLU A 427 -38.32 13.95 11.70
CA GLU A 427 -39.13 13.96 12.94
C GLU A 427 -39.34 12.53 13.46
N GLY A 428 -39.00 12.30 14.73
CA GLY A 428 -39.09 10.96 15.36
C GLY A 428 -38.00 9.95 14.95
N GLN A 429 -36.95 10.41 14.19
CA GLN A 429 -35.93 9.51 13.66
C GLN A 429 -35.20 8.70 14.75
N ILE A 430 -34.98 9.25 15.95
CA ILE A 430 -34.18 8.59 16.99
C ILE A 430 -34.90 7.38 17.55
N ASP A 431 -36.23 7.51 17.84
CA ASP A 431 -37.06 6.41 18.33
C ASP A 431 -37.21 5.31 17.27
N ASP A 432 -37.35 5.71 16.01
CA ASP A 432 -37.40 4.79 14.88
C ASP A 432 -36.08 4.04 14.72
N ILE A 433 -34.93 4.72 14.83
CA ILE A 433 -33.58 4.11 14.79
C ILE A 433 -33.43 3.06 15.89
N VAL A 434 -33.80 3.37 17.13
CA VAL A 434 -33.75 2.42 18.26
C VAL A 434 -34.61 1.18 17.97
N SER A 435 -35.80 1.38 17.43
CA SER A 435 -36.70 0.29 17.03
C SER A 435 -36.09 -0.61 15.96
N GLU A 436 -35.55 -0.02 14.88
CA GLU A 436 -34.92 -0.75 13.77
C GLU A 436 -33.65 -1.49 14.22
N ILE A 437 -32.82 -0.89 15.07
CA ILE A 437 -31.65 -1.55 15.66
C ILE A 437 -32.08 -2.79 16.45
N ASN A 438 -33.07 -2.65 17.33
CA ASN A 438 -33.55 -3.76 18.17
C ASN A 438 -34.08 -4.94 17.34
N VAL A 439 -34.72 -4.68 16.21
CA VAL A 439 -35.17 -5.72 15.28
C VAL A 439 -33.99 -6.49 14.70
N ARG A 440 -32.93 -5.79 14.32
CA ARG A 440 -31.71 -6.39 13.68
C ARG A 440 -30.87 -7.14 14.70
N VAL A 441 -30.64 -6.55 15.87
CA VAL A 441 -29.85 -7.17 16.95
C VAL A 441 -30.51 -8.49 17.42
N LYS A 442 -31.82 -8.57 17.51
CA LYS A 442 -32.52 -9.81 17.82
C LYS A 442 -32.31 -10.93 16.81
N LYS A 443 -31.97 -10.57 15.53
CA LYS A 443 -31.61 -11.52 14.48
C LYS A 443 -30.11 -11.84 14.44
N GLY A 444 -29.31 -11.21 15.29
CA GLY A 444 -27.82 -11.33 15.28
C GLY A 444 -27.16 -10.57 14.14
N GLU A 445 -27.84 -9.61 13.54
CA GLU A 445 -27.38 -8.79 12.44
C GLU A 445 -26.72 -7.50 12.94
N ARG A 446 -25.96 -6.81 12.07
CA ARG A 446 -25.23 -5.57 12.39
C ARG A 446 -25.80 -4.37 11.68
N VAL A 447 -25.67 -3.20 12.31
CA VAL A 447 -26.17 -1.93 11.79
C VAL A 447 -25.05 -0.92 11.61
N LEU A 448 -25.07 -0.20 10.50
CA LEU A 448 -24.18 0.94 10.23
C LEU A 448 -24.98 2.23 10.21
N ILE A 449 -24.51 3.27 10.89
CA ILE A 449 -25.15 4.60 10.91
C ILE A 449 -24.15 5.64 10.44
N THR A 450 -24.51 6.41 9.40
CA THR A 450 -23.67 7.50 8.90
C THR A 450 -24.23 8.85 9.29
N THR A 451 -23.36 9.70 9.88
CA THR A 451 -23.65 11.07 10.30
C THR A 451 -22.87 12.08 9.45
N LEU A 452 -23.16 13.37 9.58
CA LEU A 452 -22.41 14.44 8.88
C LEU A 452 -21.24 14.99 9.67
N THR A 453 -21.32 14.98 11.02
CA THR A 453 -20.31 15.58 11.88
C THR A 453 -19.87 14.63 12.99
N LYS A 454 -18.64 14.88 13.51
CA LYS A 454 -18.07 14.14 14.65
C LYS A 454 -18.97 14.26 15.87
N LYS A 455 -19.43 15.48 16.16
CA LYS A 455 -20.30 15.75 17.29
C LYS A 455 -21.60 14.95 17.22
N MET A 456 -22.24 14.89 16.05
CA MET A 456 -23.47 14.06 15.89
C MET A 456 -23.19 12.58 16.13
N ALA A 457 -22.04 12.07 15.67
CA ALA A 457 -21.66 10.67 15.89
C ALA A 457 -21.44 10.39 17.39
N GLU A 458 -20.77 11.30 18.10
CA GLU A 458 -20.51 11.21 19.54
C GLU A 458 -21.80 11.29 20.35
N ASP A 459 -22.65 12.30 20.07
CA ASP A 459 -23.92 12.51 20.77
C ASP A 459 -24.87 11.33 20.57
N LEU A 460 -24.99 10.82 19.32
CA LEU A 460 -25.82 9.65 19.02
C LEU A 460 -25.27 8.38 19.68
N SER A 461 -23.95 8.20 19.68
CA SER A 461 -23.33 7.04 20.32
C SER A 461 -23.55 7.05 21.82
N ALA A 462 -23.39 8.17 22.48
CA ALA A 462 -23.65 8.32 23.91
C ALA A 462 -25.14 8.08 24.25
N TYR A 463 -26.06 8.54 23.40
CA TYR A 463 -27.50 8.30 23.59
C TYR A 463 -27.85 6.81 23.47
N LEU A 464 -27.36 6.14 22.43
CA LEU A 464 -27.64 4.71 22.19
C LEU A 464 -26.97 3.81 23.24
N ASP A 465 -25.78 4.16 23.74
CA ASP A 465 -25.11 3.46 24.84
C ASP A 465 -25.92 3.54 26.15
N ASN A 466 -26.51 4.72 26.46
CA ASN A 466 -27.43 4.87 27.57
C ASN A 466 -28.71 4.01 27.45
N MET A 467 -29.05 3.58 26.24
CA MET A 467 -30.17 2.66 25.97
C MET A 467 -29.72 1.18 25.97
N GLU A 468 -28.51 0.88 26.50
CA GLU A 468 -27.92 -0.46 26.58
C GLU A 468 -27.68 -1.12 25.20
N ILE A 469 -27.56 -0.33 24.12
CA ILE A 469 -27.20 -0.81 22.79
C ILE A 469 -25.67 -0.86 22.69
N LYS A 470 -25.12 -2.02 22.37
CA LYS A 470 -23.67 -2.19 22.18
C LYS A 470 -23.21 -1.47 20.91
N ILE A 471 -22.57 -0.34 21.09
CA ILE A 471 -22.18 0.56 20.01
C ILE A 471 -20.71 0.97 20.08
N ARG A 472 -20.12 1.21 18.93
CA ARG A 472 -18.86 1.96 18.78
C ARG A 472 -19.00 3.05 17.73
N TYR A 473 -18.19 4.12 17.85
CA TYR A 473 -18.12 5.13 16.80
C TYR A 473 -16.72 5.17 16.20
N LEU A 474 -16.64 5.59 14.93
CA LEU A 474 -15.44 5.63 14.14
C LEU A 474 -15.24 7.04 13.55
N HIS A 475 -14.07 7.65 13.82
CA HIS A 475 -13.70 8.97 13.30
C HIS A 475 -12.34 8.94 12.59
N HIS A 476 -11.94 10.08 12.03
CA HIS A 476 -10.74 10.18 11.19
C HIS A 476 -9.41 10.08 11.96
N ASP A 477 -9.43 10.35 13.28
CA ASP A 477 -8.24 10.31 14.13
C ASP A 477 -7.86 8.87 14.56
N ILE A 478 -8.74 7.90 14.34
CA ILE A 478 -8.50 6.48 14.64
C ILE A 478 -7.48 5.94 13.64
N ASP A 479 -6.42 5.34 14.14
CA ASP A 479 -5.38 4.77 13.29
C ASP A 479 -5.88 3.56 12.48
N THR A 480 -5.09 3.17 11.49
CA THR A 480 -5.46 2.10 10.56
C THR A 480 -5.62 0.75 11.26
N ILE A 481 -4.81 0.46 12.27
CA ILE A 481 -4.82 -0.83 12.98
C ILE A 481 -6.04 -0.90 13.90
N GLU A 482 -6.27 0.14 14.69
CA GLU A 482 -7.44 0.25 15.58
C GLU A 482 -8.75 0.18 14.76
N ARG A 483 -8.77 0.82 13.59
CA ARG A 483 -9.93 0.72 12.68
C ARG A 483 -10.20 -0.72 12.23
N MET A 484 -9.16 -1.49 11.92
CA MET A 484 -9.31 -2.90 11.55
C MET A 484 -9.80 -3.75 12.72
N GLU A 485 -9.34 -3.47 13.93
CA GLU A 485 -9.81 -4.12 15.16
C GLU A 485 -11.30 -3.84 15.40
N ILE A 486 -11.74 -2.59 15.27
CA ILE A 486 -13.16 -2.20 15.40
C ILE A 486 -14.03 -2.97 14.39
N ILE A 487 -13.58 -3.10 13.14
CA ILE A 487 -14.32 -3.81 12.11
C ILE A 487 -14.37 -5.31 12.41
N ARG A 488 -13.27 -5.90 12.86
CA ARG A 488 -13.22 -7.30 13.28
C ARG A 488 -14.18 -7.55 14.45
N ASP A 489 -14.16 -6.68 15.45
CA ASP A 489 -15.02 -6.80 16.63
C ASP A 489 -16.51 -6.68 16.28
N LEU A 490 -16.88 -5.78 15.34
CA LEU A 490 -18.23 -5.71 14.78
C LEU A 490 -18.63 -7.03 14.13
N ARG A 491 -17.77 -7.64 13.32
CA ARG A 491 -18.02 -8.91 12.65
C ARG A 491 -18.13 -10.08 13.65
N LEU A 492 -17.34 -10.06 14.72
CA LEU A 492 -17.40 -11.07 15.79
C LEU A 492 -18.62 -10.89 16.70
N GLY A 493 -19.28 -9.73 16.65
CA GLY A 493 -20.45 -9.45 17.48
C GLY A 493 -20.15 -8.97 18.90
N GLU A 494 -18.95 -8.44 19.12
CA GLU A 494 -18.61 -7.78 20.38
C GLU A 494 -19.48 -6.54 20.61
N PHE A 495 -19.91 -5.90 19.50
CA PHE A 495 -20.91 -4.85 19.48
C PHE A 495 -21.78 -4.94 18.22
N ASP A 496 -22.93 -4.26 18.20
CA ASP A 496 -23.97 -4.44 17.20
C ASP A 496 -24.11 -3.28 16.23
N VAL A 497 -23.72 -2.08 16.65
CA VAL A 497 -23.91 -0.83 15.90
C VAL A 497 -22.60 -0.09 15.75
N LEU A 498 -22.29 0.30 14.52
CA LEU A 498 -21.14 1.17 14.22
C LEU A 498 -21.63 2.51 13.68
N VAL A 499 -21.28 3.61 14.36
CA VAL A 499 -21.59 4.98 13.94
C VAL A 499 -20.37 5.69 13.43
N GLY A 500 -20.51 6.54 12.42
CA GLY A 500 -19.41 7.40 11.99
C GLY A 500 -19.76 8.32 10.83
N ILE A 501 -18.83 9.25 10.53
CA ILE A 501 -19.04 10.28 9.52
C ILE A 501 -18.87 9.72 8.11
N ASN A 502 -17.80 9.03 7.88
CA ASN A 502 -17.39 8.50 6.57
C ASN A 502 -16.93 7.06 6.76
N LEU A 503 -17.81 6.27 7.38
CA LEU A 503 -17.53 4.90 7.84
C LEU A 503 -16.96 4.02 6.74
N LEU A 504 -17.13 4.42 5.48
CA LEU A 504 -17.23 3.45 4.42
C LEU A 504 -16.49 3.88 3.15
N ARG A 505 -15.43 4.67 3.32
CA ARG A 505 -14.45 4.77 2.25
C ARG A 505 -13.84 3.39 2.06
N GLU A 506 -14.14 2.78 0.94
CA GLU A 506 -13.59 1.63 0.22
C GLU A 506 -12.93 0.51 1.07
N GLY A 507 -13.13 -0.73 0.65
CA GLY A 507 -12.41 -1.89 1.20
C GLY A 507 -13.06 -2.63 2.36
N LEU A 508 -14.23 -2.20 2.88
CA LEU A 508 -14.93 -2.92 3.94
C LEU A 508 -15.90 -3.95 3.38
N ASP A 509 -15.64 -5.20 3.71
CA ASP A 509 -16.47 -6.35 3.38
C ASP A 509 -17.09 -6.92 4.66
N ILE A 510 -18.30 -6.45 5.01
CA ILE A 510 -19.00 -6.83 6.25
C ILE A 510 -20.35 -7.45 5.88
N PRO A 511 -20.40 -8.76 5.57
CA PRO A 511 -21.66 -9.43 5.19
C PRO A 511 -22.68 -9.52 6.32
N GLU A 512 -22.28 -9.32 7.55
CA GLU A 512 -23.14 -9.32 8.74
C GLU A 512 -24.04 -8.07 8.83
N VAL A 513 -23.73 -7.02 8.06
CA VAL A 513 -24.52 -5.78 8.03
C VAL A 513 -25.76 -5.96 7.16
N SER A 514 -26.94 -5.89 7.80
CA SER A 514 -28.24 -5.94 7.14
C SER A 514 -28.93 -4.58 7.03
N LEU A 515 -28.56 -3.61 7.86
CA LEU A 515 -29.16 -2.27 7.85
C LEU A 515 -28.07 -1.18 7.78
N VAL A 516 -28.27 -0.26 6.85
CA VAL A 516 -27.50 0.98 6.76
C VAL A 516 -28.42 2.17 6.94
N ILE A 517 -28.11 3.04 7.88
CA ILE A 517 -28.88 4.24 8.20
C ILE A 517 -28.07 5.47 7.78
N ILE A 518 -28.69 6.36 7.03
CA ILE A 518 -28.11 7.61 6.55
C ILE A 518 -28.89 8.77 7.16
N LEU A 519 -28.31 9.46 8.14
CA LEU A 519 -28.89 10.63 8.75
C LEU A 519 -28.65 11.89 7.89
N ASP A 520 -29.55 12.86 7.97
CA ASP A 520 -29.47 14.09 7.19
C ASP A 520 -29.15 13.85 5.70
N ALA A 521 -29.87 12.91 5.10
CA ALA A 521 -29.62 12.52 3.70
C ALA A 521 -29.95 13.65 2.72
N ASP A 522 -30.77 14.63 3.12
CA ASP A 522 -31.15 15.83 2.37
C ASP A 522 -30.16 17.00 2.47
N LYS A 523 -29.08 16.86 3.27
CA LYS A 523 -28.03 17.91 3.36
C LYS A 523 -27.01 17.70 2.25
N GLU A 524 -27.27 18.29 1.06
CA GLU A 524 -26.37 18.15 -0.08
C GLU A 524 -24.93 18.58 0.27
N GLY A 525 -23.96 17.82 -0.23
CA GLY A 525 -22.55 18.04 -0.02
C GLY A 525 -21.73 16.82 -0.39
N PHE A 526 -20.43 16.87 -0.18
CA PHE A 526 -19.50 15.79 -0.54
C PHE A 526 -19.90 14.44 0.05
N LEU A 527 -20.35 14.40 1.31
CA LEU A 527 -20.75 13.17 2.02
C LEU A 527 -22.13 12.65 1.62
N ARG A 528 -22.92 13.44 0.90
CA ARG A 528 -24.28 13.11 0.42
C ARG A 528 -24.41 13.28 -1.10
N SER A 529 -23.27 13.30 -1.81
CA SER A 529 -23.25 13.22 -3.27
C SER A 529 -23.80 11.88 -3.76
N GLU A 530 -24.27 11.81 -4.99
CA GLU A 530 -24.72 10.57 -5.64
C GLU A 530 -23.74 9.42 -5.43
N THR A 531 -22.45 9.64 -5.73
CA THR A 531 -21.37 8.66 -5.58
C THR A 531 -21.27 8.17 -4.14
N SER A 532 -21.27 9.08 -3.15
CA SER A 532 -21.17 8.72 -1.73
C SER A 532 -22.39 7.93 -1.26
N LEU A 533 -23.60 8.32 -1.69
CA LEU A 533 -24.84 7.60 -1.36
C LEU A 533 -24.84 6.19 -1.96
N VAL A 534 -24.53 6.03 -3.27
CA VAL A 534 -24.49 4.70 -3.91
C VAL A 534 -23.47 3.77 -3.25
N GLN A 535 -22.33 4.28 -2.84
CA GLN A 535 -21.33 3.50 -2.12
C GLN A 535 -21.78 3.08 -0.73
N THR A 536 -22.42 3.99 0.02
CA THR A 536 -22.96 3.72 1.34
C THR A 536 -24.08 2.69 1.25
N ILE A 537 -25.00 2.83 0.31
CA ILE A 537 -26.07 1.87 0.01
C ILE A 537 -25.49 0.49 -0.29
N GLY A 538 -24.44 0.43 -1.10
CA GLY A 538 -23.77 -0.81 -1.48
C GLY A 538 -23.19 -1.63 -0.33
N ARG A 539 -23.06 -1.06 0.88
CA ARG A 539 -22.59 -1.80 2.07
C ARG A 539 -23.62 -2.80 2.59
N ALA A 540 -24.91 -2.51 2.43
CA ALA A 540 -25.97 -3.48 2.77
C ALA A 540 -26.17 -4.55 1.67
N ALA A 541 -25.57 -4.42 0.50
CA ALA A 541 -25.77 -5.30 -0.64
C ALA A 541 -25.11 -6.70 -0.52
N ARG A 542 -24.51 -7.03 0.62
CA ARG A 542 -23.86 -8.33 0.91
C ARG A 542 -24.70 -9.24 1.80
N ASN A 543 -25.81 -8.71 2.29
CA ASN A 543 -26.78 -9.43 3.07
C ASN A 543 -28.06 -9.63 2.24
N SER A 544 -28.65 -10.83 2.29
CA SER A 544 -29.90 -11.13 1.57
C SER A 544 -31.09 -10.31 2.05
N GLU A 545 -31.07 -9.84 3.30
CA GLU A 545 -32.06 -8.94 3.90
C GLU A 545 -31.58 -7.48 3.98
N GLY A 546 -30.61 -7.11 3.12
CA GLY A 546 -30.02 -5.78 3.12
C GLY A 546 -31.02 -4.67 2.86
N GLN A 547 -31.07 -3.67 3.75
CA GLN A 547 -31.97 -2.52 3.68
C GLN A 547 -31.24 -1.23 4.01
N VAL A 548 -31.68 -0.12 3.43
CA VAL A 548 -31.14 1.23 3.68
C VAL A 548 -32.28 2.15 4.08
N ILE A 549 -32.10 2.87 5.19
CA ILE A 549 -33.03 3.92 5.62
C ILE A 549 -32.33 5.26 5.49
N MET A 550 -32.93 6.17 4.74
CA MET A 550 -32.51 7.56 4.60
C MET A 550 -33.46 8.47 5.36
N TYR A 551 -32.96 9.17 6.39
CA TYR A 551 -33.75 10.19 7.06
C TYR A 551 -33.58 11.53 6.35
N ALA A 552 -34.69 12.05 5.82
CA ALA A 552 -34.73 13.27 5.02
C ALA A 552 -36.13 13.85 5.01
N ASP A 553 -36.26 15.18 5.09
CA ASP A 553 -37.57 15.87 4.96
C ASP A 553 -37.95 16.12 3.50
N HIS A 554 -36.94 16.09 2.61
CA HIS A 554 -37.16 16.20 1.15
C HIS A 554 -36.13 15.38 0.38
N VAL A 555 -36.51 14.90 -0.80
CA VAL A 555 -35.60 14.16 -1.69
C VAL A 555 -34.79 15.12 -2.53
N THR A 556 -33.46 15.10 -2.38
CA THR A 556 -32.56 15.95 -3.17
C THR A 556 -32.24 15.31 -4.52
N PRO A 557 -31.73 16.09 -5.51
CA PRO A 557 -31.31 15.55 -6.80
C PRO A 557 -30.26 14.42 -6.69
N SER A 558 -29.35 14.50 -5.71
CA SER A 558 -28.37 13.45 -5.45
C SER A 558 -28.99 12.18 -4.89
N MET A 559 -29.95 12.30 -3.98
CA MET A 559 -30.75 11.16 -3.48
C MET A 559 -31.56 10.51 -4.60
N GLU A 560 -32.25 11.32 -5.42
CA GLU A 560 -33.08 10.82 -6.52
C GLU A 560 -32.25 9.98 -7.50
N ARG A 561 -31.08 10.48 -7.92
CA ARG A 561 -30.19 9.73 -8.81
C ARG A 561 -29.67 8.44 -8.16
N ALA A 562 -29.25 8.48 -6.89
CA ALA A 562 -28.77 7.30 -6.18
C ALA A 562 -29.87 6.24 -6.01
N ILE A 563 -31.10 6.65 -5.67
CA ILE A 563 -32.26 5.76 -5.53
C ILE A 563 -32.61 5.14 -6.90
N LYS A 564 -32.69 5.95 -7.93
CA LYS A 564 -32.99 5.51 -9.30
C LYS A 564 -31.97 4.49 -9.81
N GLU A 565 -30.69 4.76 -9.63
CA GLU A 565 -29.63 3.84 -10.05
C GLU A 565 -29.66 2.52 -9.24
N THR A 566 -29.86 2.58 -7.94
CA THR A 566 -29.98 1.38 -7.10
C THR A 566 -31.18 0.53 -7.50
N ASN A 567 -32.34 1.15 -7.75
CA ASN A 567 -33.53 0.43 -8.20
C ASN A 567 -33.33 -0.19 -9.59
N ARG A 568 -32.72 0.53 -10.55
CA ARG A 568 -32.33 -0.02 -11.86
C ARG A 568 -31.50 -1.28 -11.72
N ARG A 569 -30.45 -1.22 -10.90
CA ARG A 569 -29.59 -2.38 -10.64
C ARG A 569 -30.35 -3.53 -10.01
N ARG A 570 -31.18 -3.25 -9.01
CA ARG A 570 -32.00 -4.24 -8.32
C ARG A 570 -32.98 -4.95 -9.26
N GLU A 571 -33.61 -4.22 -10.20
CA GLU A 571 -34.51 -4.79 -11.22
C GLU A 571 -33.77 -5.77 -12.14
N ILE A 572 -32.59 -5.37 -12.67
CA ILE A 572 -31.73 -6.22 -13.51
C ILE A 572 -31.35 -7.50 -12.76
N GLN A 573 -30.88 -7.37 -11.53
CA GLN A 573 -30.47 -8.50 -10.70
C GLN A 573 -31.62 -9.44 -10.36
N THR A 574 -32.78 -8.90 -10.02
CA THR A 574 -33.97 -9.68 -9.71
C THR A 574 -34.49 -10.42 -10.94
N LYS A 575 -34.47 -9.78 -12.10
CA LYS A 575 -34.85 -10.40 -13.38
C LYS A 575 -33.91 -11.56 -13.71
N TYR A 576 -32.60 -11.34 -13.63
CA TYR A 576 -31.59 -12.38 -13.87
C TYR A 576 -31.76 -13.57 -12.93
N ASN A 577 -31.95 -13.32 -11.62
CA ASN A 577 -32.18 -14.38 -10.64
C ASN A 577 -33.41 -15.23 -10.95
N LYS A 578 -34.50 -14.60 -11.39
CA LYS A 578 -35.73 -15.30 -11.78
C LYS A 578 -35.51 -16.17 -13.03
N GLU A 579 -34.84 -15.64 -14.03
CA GLU A 579 -34.56 -16.34 -15.29
C GLU A 579 -33.66 -17.58 -15.08
N HIS A 580 -32.71 -17.49 -14.11
CA HIS A 580 -31.75 -18.56 -13.83
C HIS A 580 -32.07 -19.39 -12.60
N ASN A 581 -33.22 -19.17 -11.94
CA ASN A 581 -33.64 -19.84 -10.71
C ASN A 581 -32.59 -19.75 -9.58
N ILE A 582 -31.95 -18.56 -9.42
CA ILE A 582 -30.95 -18.31 -8.40
C ILE A 582 -31.65 -17.78 -7.15
N ILE A 583 -31.37 -18.42 -6.01
CA ILE A 583 -31.81 -17.95 -4.68
C ILE A 583 -30.65 -17.17 -4.06
N PRO A 584 -30.85 -15.87 -3.72
CA PRO A 584 -29.84 -15.06 -3.06
C PRO A 584 -29.35 -15.71 -1.76
N LYS A 585 -28.02 -15.74 -1.55
CA LYS A 585 -27.43 -16.26 -0.32
C LYS A 585 -26.43 -15.24 0.23
N THR A 586 -26.57 -14.92 1.52
CA THR A 586 -25.61 -14.09 2.24
C THR A 586 -24.21 -14.70 2.18
N ILE A 587 -23.20 -13.89 1.93
CA ILE A 587 -21.80 -14.33 1.87
C ILE A 587 -21.34 -14.66 3.28
N VAL A 588 -20.82 -15.87 3.48
CA VAL A 588 -20.16 -16.25 4.73
C VAL A 588 -18.65 -16.21 4.49
N LYS A 589 -17.97 -15.23 5.05
CA LYS A 589 -16.48 -15.15 5.04
C LYS A 589 -15.96 -15.42 6.44
N LYS A 590 -14.94 -16.29 6.53
CA LYS A 590 -14.19 -16.41 7.78
C LYS A 590 -13.58 -15.05 8.13
N VAL A 591 -13.65 -14.69 9.41
CA VAL A 591 -12.88 -13.55 9.93
C VAL A 591 -11.43 -13.99 9.93
N SER A 592 -10.72 -13.78 8.82
CA SER A 592 -9.27 -14.01 8.75
C SER A 592 -8.56 -12.80 9.33
N ASP A 593 -7.53 -13.05 10.10
CA ASP A 593 -6.62 -12.01 10.59
C ASP A 593 -5.89 -11.40 9.38
N ILE A 594 -6.43 -10.33 8.82
CA ILE A 594 -5.75 -9.48 7.81
C ILE A 594 -4.44 -8.90 8.39
N ILE A 595 -4.26 -9.01 9.68
CA ILE A 595 -3.10 -8.60 10.48
C ILE A 595 -1.82 -9.38 10.13
N GLU A 596 -1.90 -10.56 9.50
CA GLU A 596 -0.70 -11.36 9.23
C GLU A 596 0.30 -10.75 8.23
N ILE A 597 -0.12 -9.84 7.37
CA ILE A 597 0.79 -9.18 6.41
C ILE A 597 1.50 -7.97 7.03
N THR A 598 0.88 -7.33 8.04
CA THR A 598 1.42 -6.12 8.68
C THR A 598 1.95 -6.35 10.10
N SER A 599 1.76 -7.52 10.70
CA SER A 599 2.03 -7.74 12.14
C SER A 599 2.86 -8.98 12.48
N LYS A 600 3.70 -9.50 11.57
CA LYS A 600 4.68 -10.51 11.99
C LYS A 600 5.75 -9.98 12.95
N GLU A 601 5.75 -8.67 13.25
CA GLU A 601 6.69 -8.06 14.20
C GLU A 601 6.10 -7.38 15.43
N LYS A 602 4.80 -7.36 15.64
CA LYS A 602 4.38 -7.34 17.05
C LYS A 602 4.51 -8.77 17.56
N SER A 603 5.79 -9.14 17.90
CA SER A 603 6.05 -10.22 18.85
C SER A 603 4.85 -10.31 19.78
N LYS A 604 4.20 -11.48 19.81
CA LYS A 604 3.30 -11.91 20.88
C LYS A 604 3.51 -11.03 22.09
N ASP A 605 2.76 -9.98 22.26
CA ASP A 605 2.46 -9.45 23.57
C ASP A 605 1.71 -10.60 24.24
N ILE A 606 2.51 -11.50 24.74
CA ILE A 606 2.08 -12.64 25.52
C ILE A 606 1.31 -12.00 26.65
N ASN A 607 0.03 -12.25 26.65
CA ASN A 607 -0.88 -11.72 27.64
C ASN A 607 -0.37 -12.20 29.01
N ILE A 608 0.50 -11.40 29.63
CA ILE A 608 1.27 -11.69 30.85
C ILE A 608 0.35 -12.23 31.95
N LYS A 609 -0.94 -11.84 31.92
CA LYS A 609 -1.98 -12.30 32.85
C LYS A 609 -2.42 -13.76 32.65
N ARG A 610 -2.03 -14.43 31.55
CA ARG A 610 -2.40 -15.83 31.24
C ARG A 610 -1.24 -16.82 31.34
N LEU A 611 -0.01 -16.38 31.63
CA LEU A 611 1.15 -17.26 31.79
C LEU A 611 1.14 -17.92 33.14
N SER A 612 1.42 -19.24 33.19
CA SER A 612 1.72 -19.91 34.46
C SER A 612 3.04 -19.37 35.02
N LYS A 613 3.21 -19.40 36.35
CA LYS A 613 4.44 -18.92 37.02
C LYS A 613 5.71 -19.58 36.46
N ILE A 614 5.61 -20.85 36.02
CA ILE A 614 6.72 -21.61 35.44
C ILE A 614 7.08 -21.07 34.06
N GLN A 615 6.10 -20.81 33.23
CA GLN A 615 6.30 -20.22 31.89
C GLN A 615 6.84 -18.80 31.96
N GLN A 616 6.36 -18.00 32.93
CA GLN A 616 6.84 -16.65 33.19
C GLN A 616 8.32 -16.67 33.60
N GLN A 617 8.75 -17.60 34.49
CA GLN A 617 10.14 -17.73 34.91
C GLN A 617 11.05 -18.17 33.75
N GLN A 618 10.64 -19.16 32.96
CA GLN A 618 11.40 -19.60 31.77
C GLN A 618 11.61 -18.46 30.76
N MET A 619 10.61 -17.60 30.60
CA MET A 619 10.69 -16.46 29.70
C MET A 619 11.62 -15.37 30.25
N ILE A 620 11.59 -15.09 31.54
CA ILE A 620 12.52 -14.18 32.22
C ILE A 620 13.96 -14.66 32.06
N ASP A 621 14.21 -15.96 32.26
CA ASP A 621 15.54 -16.54 32.12
C ASP A 621 16.07 -16.43 30.69
N LYS A 622 15.21 -16.67 29.67
CA LYS A 622 15.53 -16.51 28.26
C LYS A 622 15.87 -15.07 27.92
N LEU A 623 14.97 -14.13 28.23
CA LEU A 623 15.18 -12.69 27.96
C LEU A 623 16.40 -12.13 28.73
N THR A 624 16.70 -12.65 29.94
CA THR A 624 17.88 -12.26 30.70
C THR A 624 19.17 -12.69 29.99
N LYS A 625 19.17 -13.86 29.36
CA LYS A 625 20.32 -14.35 28.58
C LYS A 625 20.50 -13.49 27.35
N GLU A 626 19.43 -13.22 26.56
CA GLU A 626 19.46 -12.35 25.38
C GLU A 626 19.91 -10.93 25.74
N MET A 627 19.42 -10.35 26.84
CA MET A 627 19.84 -9.05 27.33
C MET A 627 21.35 -8.98 27.62
N LYS A 628 21.90 -10.02 28.27
CA LYS A 628 23.34 -10.10 28.55
C LYS A 628 24.19 -10.26 27.31
N GLU A 629 23.67 -10.98 26.31
CA GLU A 629 24.32 -11.12 24.98
C GLU A 629 24.29 -9.79 24.21
N ALA A 630 23.16 -9.10 24.16
CA ALA A 630 23.04 -7.77 23.58
C ALA A 630 23.98 -6.75 24.27
N ALA A 631 24.06 -6.76 25.60
CA ALA A 631 24.99 -5.89 26.34
C ALA A 631 26.47 -6.18 26.03
N LYS A 632 26.85 -7.45 25.82
CA LYS A 632 28.21 -7.83 25.41
C LYS A 632 28.55 -7.34 23.98
N LEU A 633 27.55 -7.28 23.13
CA LEU A 633 27.69 -6.80 21.74
C LEU A 633 27.58 -5.27 21.65
N LEU A 634 27.49 -4.57 22.79
CA LEU A 634 27.36 -3.10 22.91
C LEU A 634 26.03 -2.55 22.31
N GLU A 635 25.03 -3.42 22.13
CA GLU A 635 23.69 -3.04 21.68
C GLU A 635 22.84 -2.53 22.87
N PHE A 636 23.22 -1.38 23.42
CA PHE A 636 22.66 -0.87 24.67
C PHE A 636 21.16 -0.56 24.59
N GLU A 637 20.65 -0.11 23.44
CA GLU A 637 19.22 0.16 23.24
C GLU A 637 18.41 -1.15 23.27
N HIS A 638 18.89 -2.18 22.58
CA HIS A 638 18.26 -3.50 22.59
C HIS A 638 18.33 -4.15 23.99
N ALA A 639 19.47 -4.05 24.66
CA ALA A 639 19.62 -4.52 26.05
C ALA A 639 18.68 -3.77 27.02
N ALA A 640 18.48 -2.45 26.85
CA ALA A 640 17.53 -1.66 27.62
C ALA A 640 16.08 -2.08 27.37
N PHE A 641 15.69 -2.30 26.13
CA PHE A 641 14.37 -2.81 25.75
C PHE A 641 14.07 -4.19 26.39
N LEU A 642 15.03 -5.12 26.34
CA LEU A 642 14.90 -6.44 26.97
C LEU A 642 14.82 -6.35 28.49
N ARG A 643 15.60 -5.45 29.13
CA ARG A 643 15.52 -5.16 30.56
C ARG A 643 14.13 -4.69 30.98
N ASP A 644 13.56 -3.74 30.21
CA ASP A 644 12.25 -3.17 30.53
C ASP A 644 11.14 -4.22 30.35
N LYS A 645 11.27 -5.10 29.37
CA LYS A 645 10.39 -6.27 29.18
C LYS A 645 10.49 -7.29 30.34
N ILE A 646 11.70 -7.53 30.87
CA ILE A 646 11.91 -8.36 32.04
C ILE A 646 11.26 -7.74 33.29
N LYS A 647 11.37 -6.40 33.49
CA LYS A 647 10.70 -5.69 34.58
C LYS A 647 9.18 -5.84 34.52
N GLN A 648 8.59 -5.67 33.33
CA GLN A 648 7.15 -5.89 33.12
C GLN A 648 6.71 -7.31 33.47
N LEU A 649 7.48 -8.32 33.08
CA LEU A 649 7.22 -9.72 33.42
C LEU A 649 7.33 -9.99 34.92
N LYS A 650 8.23 -9.30 35.64
CA LYS A 650 8.39 -9.39 37.09
C LYS A 650 7.34 -8.58 37.86
N GLY A 651 6.58 -7.71 37.21
CA GLY A 651 5.64 -6.80 37.87
C GLY A 651 6.31 -5.65 38.63
N GLU A 652 7.59 -5.38 38.32
CA GLU A 652 8.34 -4.24 38.84
C GLU A 652 8.01 -2.99 38.01
N LYS A 653 7.62 -1.86 38.69
CA LYS A 653 7.35 -0.56 38.03
C LYS A 653 8.64 0.16 37.67
#